data_05a30e13cbe5b71e60cf3c9e67fd2842
#
_entry.id   05a30e13cbe5b71e60cf3c9e67fd2842
#
_cell.length_a   1.000
_cell.length_b   1.000
_cell.length_c   1.000
_cell.angle_alpha   90.00
_cell.angle_beta   90.00
_cell.angle_gamma   90.00
#
_symmetry.space_group_name_H-M   'P 1'
#
loop_
_entity.id
_entity.type
_entity.pdbx_description
1 polymer ?
#
loop_
_entity_poly.entity_id
_entity_poly.type
_entity_poly.pdbx_seq_one_letter_code
_entity_poly.pdbx_strand_id
1 'polypeptide(L)'
;MNLKSSVKELKGIGEKTSVPFAKAGIFNIEDLLRYYPRAYETYESPVEVDEMEDCGKYAVHAWVQSVSPVKRFKHYQIFSAQLQVGEAAVQATWFNMPFLRNYFQKGGQYIFRGTVAVRNGQCRMQQPEHYTLSDYDRLLHVMQPKYPLTTGLTEKMVMKAVRQVLEGGQVALTEYLPKEIVESYGLESEWDAVRQIHFPKNEEVMRRARNRIVFDEFLLFVLGVRRLKEHQEQLVSQVPMVEVSETSRLMESLPYDLTGAQKRVWREIVADMTGKKVMSRLVQGDVGSGKTILAVLALIMAGCNGYQGALMVPTEVLAKQHYQSVREILKAHHIPLRPILLTGSMTAKEKRLAREEIASGTAQIVIGTHALIQDDVEYQKLGLVVTDEQHRFGVRQREMLAEKGVTPHVLVMSATPIPRTLAMIVYGDLDISVVDEMPANRLPIKNCVVDESYRPNAYRFMEKEAAAGHQIYIICPMVEESDELELENVTDYTERLKNLMPGFSIACLHGKMKPKEKNEIMEAFAEGQIQILVSTTVIEVGINVPNATVMMVENAERFGLAQLHQLRGRVGRGKAQSYCIFMSGSKGKETKKRLEVLNKSNDGFFIASEDLKLRGPGDLFGIRQSGILEFKMGDVFQDAKVLEQASEAAGKILKEDPELEQPEYERLKERLKGYMSRSAESLSL
;
A
#
# COMPACT_ATOMS: atom_id res chain seq x y z
N MET A 1 20.02 -24.26 -28.52
CA MET A 1 19.10 -23.29 -27.93
C MET A 1 19.68 -22.86 -26.59
N ASN A 2 19.66 -21.56 -26.27
CA ASN A 2 20.15 -21.02 -25.01
C ASN A 2 19.10 -20.06 -24.43
N LEU A 3 19.31 -19.50 -23.23
CA LEU A 3 18.37 -18.60 -22.55
C LEU A 3 18.02 -17.34 -23.36
N LYS A 4 18.95 -16.83 -24.16
CA LYS A 4 18.77 -15.65 -25.02
C LYS A 4 18.18 -15.96 -26.40
N SER A 5 18.03 -17.26 -26.75
CA SER A 5 17.37 -17.68 -28.00
C SER A 5 15.94 -17.16 -28.05
N SER A 6 15.51 -16.74 -29.25
CA SER A 6 14.14 -16.26 -29.46
C SER A 6 13.11 -17.36 -29.23
N VAL A 7 11.94 -17.04 -28.68
CA VAL A 7 10.82 -17.98 -28.57
C VAL A 7 10.35 -18.51 -29.92
N LYS A 8 10.70 -17.86 -31.04
CA LYS A 8 10.41 -18.31 -32.41
C LYS A 8 11.16 -19.60 -32.78
N GLU A 9 12.22 -19.94 -32.07
CA GLU A 9 12.98 -21.19 -32.28
C GLU A 9 12.20 -22.41 -31.75
N LEU A 10 11.19 -22.20 -30.93
CA LEU A 10 10.36 -23.28 -30.40
C LEU A 10 9.41 -23.84 -31.48
N LYS A 11 9.28 -25.16 -31.52
CA LYS A 11 8.42 -25.84 -32.48
C LYS A 11 6.95 -25.42 -32.31
N GLY A 12 6.41 -24.84 -33.36
CA GLY A 12 5.02 -24.35 -33.41
C GLY A 12 4.85 -22.86 -33.07
N ILE A 13 5.95 -22.11 -32.84
CA ILE A 13 5.92 -20.67 -32.64
C ILE A 13 6.61 -19.99 -33.83
N GLY A 14 5.84 -19.71 -34.87
CA GLY A 14 6.28 -18.91 -36.02
C GLY A 14 6.02 -17.41 -35.81
N GLU A 15 6.25 -16.61 -36.86
CA GLU A 15 6.10 -15.14 -36.77
C GLU A 15 4.73 -14.67 -36.28
N LYS A 16 3.65 -15.25 -36.80
CA LYS A 16 2.29 -14.89 -36.37
C LYS A 16 1.98 -15.30 -34.94
N THR A 17 2.46 -16.49 -34.52
CA THR A 17 2.21 -17.05 -33.19
C THR A 17 3.09 -16.37 -32.12
N SER A 18 4.24 -15.80 -32.49
CA SER A 18 5.12 -15.07 -31.55
C SER A 18 4.57 -13.68 -31.16
N VAL A 19 3.65 -13.08 -31.95
CA VAL A 19 3.09 -11.76 -31.63
C VAL A 19 2.35 -11.73 -30.30
N PRO A 20 1.45 -12.68 -29.96
CA PRO A 20 0.84 -12.75 -28.63
C PRO A 20 1.85 -12.91 -27.48
N PHE A 21 2.94 -13.67 -27.68
CA PHE A 21 4.01 -13.80 -26.69
C PHE A 21 4.74 -12.46 -26.48
N ALA A 22 5.07 -11.75 -27.56
CA ALA A 22 5.69 -10.42 -27.46
C ALA A 22 4.79 -9.40 -26.74
N LYS A 23 3.46 -9.44 -26.96
CA LYS A 23 2.50 -8.61 -26.22
C LYS A 23 2.45 -8.93 -24.72
N ALA A 24 2.80 -10.16 -24.33
CA ALA A 24 2.94 -10.59 -22.94
C ALA A 24 4.34 -10.33 -22.36
N GLY A 25 5.22 -9.64 -23.10
CA GLY A 25 6.61 -9.37 -22.68
C GLY A 25 7.56 -10.56 -22.82
N ILE A 26 7.18 -11.58 -23.59
CA ILE A 26 7.98 -12.82 -23.77
C ILE A 26 8.65 -12.77 -25.14
N PHE A 27 9.95 -12.49 -25.17
CA PHE A 27 10.76 -12.38 -26.40
C PHE A 27 11.73 -13.53 -26.58
N ASN A 28 12.26 -14.05 -25.49
CA ASN A 28 13.29 -15.10 -25.47
C ASN A 28 12.92 -16.22 -24.48
N ILE A 29 13.76 -17.25 -24.42
CA ILE A 29 13.54 -18.42 -23.57
C ILE A 29 13.60 -18.07 -22.08
N GLU A 30 14.46 -17.13 -21.66
CA GLU A 30 14.52 -16.69 -20.27
C GLU A 30 13.23 -16.00 -19.86
N ASP A 31 12.67 -15.11 -20.70
CA ASP A 31 11.39 -14.45 -20.44
C ASP A 31 10.27 -15.50 -20.29
N LEU A 32 10.27 -16.53 -21.15
CA LEU A 32 9.29 -17.61 -21.08
C LEU A 32 9.37 -18.40 -19.77
N LEU A 33 10.57 -18.78 -19.35
CA LEU A 33 10.80 -19.51 -18.09
C LEU A 33 10.48 -18.67 -16.85
N ARG A 34 10.53 -17.34 -16.96
CA ARG A 34 10.18 -16.37 -15.89
C ARG A 34 8.79 -15.82 -16.03
N TYR A 35 7.97 -16.37 -16.92
CA TYR A 35 6.56 -16.06 -17.06
C TYR A 35 5.73 -16.99 -16.18
N TYR A 36 5.67 -16.69 -14.90
CA TYR A 36 5.13 -17.60 -13.89
C TYR A 36 3.60 -17.70 -13.92
N PRO A 37 3.03 -18.87 -13.56
CA PRO A 37 1.59 -19.01 -13.35
C PRO A 37 1.14 -18.18 -12.15
N ARG A 38 -0.04 -17.56 -12.26
CA ARG A 38 -0.68 -16.80 -11.17
C ARG A 38 -1.58 -17.63 -10.27
N ALA A 39 -2.00 -18.81 -10.73
CA ALA A 39 -2.86 -19.75 -10.02
C ALA A 39 -2.68 -21.16 -10.58
N TYR A 40 -3.25 -22.11 -9.87
CA TYR A 40 -3.30 -23.51 -10.33
C TYR A 40 -4.73 -23.99 -10.24
N GLU A 41 -5.10 -24.88 -11.16
CA GLU A 41 -6.36 -25.59 -11.18
C GLU A 41 -6.09 -27.08 -11.02
N THR A 42 -6.72 -27.70 -10.02
CA THR A 42 -6.70 -29.15 -9.84
C THR A 42 -7.95 -29.78 -10.44
N TYR A 43 -7.77 -30.94 -11.02
CA TYR A 43 -8.86 -31.74 -11.58
C TYR A 43 -9.18 -32.84 -10.58
N GLU A 44 -10.40 -32.82 -10.09
CA GLU A 44 -10.88 -33.75 -9.07
C GLU A 44 -11.58 -34.95 -9.73
N SER A 45 -11.73 -36.03 -8.97
CA SER A 45 -12.47 -37.20 -9.44
C SER A 45 -13.90 -36.83 -9.82
N PRO A 46 -14.45 -37.42 -10.90
CA PRO A 46 -15.85 -37.21 -11.24
C PRO A 46 -16.77 -37.63 -10.10
N VAL A 47 -17.84 -36.85 -9.88
CA VAL A 47 -18.84 -37.05 -8.82
C VAL A 47 -20.19 -37.44 -9.40
N GLU A 48 -21.03 -38.06 -8.56
CA GLU A 48 -22.44 -38.33 -8.89
C GLU A 48 -23.31 -37.09 -8.64
N VAL A 49 -24.54 -37.09 -9.19
CA VAL A 49 -25.42 -35.91 -9.20
C VAL A 49 -25.89 -35.52 -7.79
N ASP A 50 -26.04 -36.49 -6.90
CA ASP A 50 -26.43 -36.28 -5.49
C ASP A 50 -25.35 -35.62 -4.61
N GLU A 51 -24.12 -35.65 -5.08
CA GLU A 51 -22.99 -34.96 -4.39
C GLU A 51 -22.85 -33.51 -4.83
N MET A 52 -23.67 -33.01 -5.77
CA MET A 52 -23.49 -31.65 -6.32
C MET A 52 -24.33 -30.62 -5.60
N GLU A 53 -23.70 -29.53 -5.24
CA GLU A 53 -24.33 -28.33 -4.71
C GLU A 53 -24.51 -27.26 -5.82
N ASP A 54 -25.52 -26.40 -5.65
CA ASP A 54 -25.78 -25.30 -6.57
C ASP A 54 -24.59 -24.33 -6.65
N CYS A 55 -24.24 -23.90 -7.85
CA CYS A 55 -23.08 -23.02 -8.14
C CYS A 55 -21.70 -23.67 -7.91
N GLY A 56 -21.60 -24.95 -7.56
CA GLY A 56 -20.33 -25.70 -7.47
C GLY A 56 -19.75 -26.05 -8.85
N LYS A 57 -18.43 -26.16 -8.96
CA LYS A 57 -17.73 -26.62 -10.17
C LYS A 57 -17.36 -28.10 -9.99
N TYR A 58 -17.95 -28.97 -10.80
CA TYR A 58 -17.78 -30.42 -10.71
C TYR A 58 -17.39 -31.04 -12.04
N ALA A 59 -16.73 -32.18 -11.97
CA ALA A 59 -16.55 -33.09 -13.09
C ALA A 59 -17.58 -34.25 -13.00
N VAL A 60 -18.13 -34.66 -14.10
CA VAL A 60 -19.07 -35.79 -14.17
C VAL A 60 -18.67 -36.76 -15.27
N HIS A 61 -18.69 -38.03 -14.97
CA HIS A 61 -18.60 -39.07 -15.99
C HIS A 61 -19.98 -39.35 -16.56
N ALA A 62 -20.18 -39.05 -17.84
CA ALA A 62 -21.52 -39.12 -18.43
C ALA A 62 -21.54 -39.79 -19.80
N TRP A 63 -22.66 -40.46 -20.07
CA TRP A 63 -23.03 -40.96 -21.40
C TRP A 63 -23.94 -39.95 -22.10
N VAL A 64 -23.64 -39.65 -23.35
CA VAL A 64 -24.50 -38.77 -24.17
C VAL A 64 -25.76 -39.53 -24.64
N GLN A 65 -26.90 -39.17 -24.06
CA GLN A 65 -28.18 -39.78 -24.47
C GLN A 65 -28.70 -39.17 -25.77
N SER A 66 -28.68 -37.86 -25.89
CA SER A 66 -29.13 -37.15 -27.07
C SER A 66 -28.46 -35.78 -27.20
N VAL A 67 -28.33 -35.30 -28.44
CA VAL A 67 -27.81 -33.95 -28.75
C VAL A 67 -28.85 -33.20 -29.57
N SER A 68 -29.27 -32.03 -29.13
CA SER A 68 -30.27 -31.22 -29.82
C SER A 68 -29.73 -30.65 -31.14
N PRO A 69 -30.62 -30.31 -32.10
CA PRO A 69 -30.23 -29.50 -33.25
C PRO A 69 -29.69 -28.13 -32.80
N VAL A 70 -28.77 -27.55 -33.59
CA VAL A 70 -28.29 -26.19 -33.35
C VAL A 70 -29.41 -25.21 -33.63
N LYS A 71 -29.84 -24.47 -32.61
CA LYS A 71 -30.76 -23.34 -32.74
C LYS A 71 -29.95 -22.06 -32.97
N ARG A 72 -30.33 -21.32 -34.04
CA ARG A 72 -29.65 -20.06 -34.38
C ARG A 72 -30.53 -18.88 -34.00
N PHE A 73 -29.99 -17.95 -33.25
CA PHE A 73 -30.60 -16.67 -32.87
C PHE A 73 -29.83 -15.53 -33.52
N LYS A 74 -30.37 -14.30 -33.48
CA LYS A 74 -29.78 -13.15 -34.16
C LYS A 74 -28.31 -12.88 -33.74
N HIS A 75 -27.93 -13.18 -32.49
CA HIS A 75 -26.60 -12.88 -31.92
C HIS A 75 -25.84 -14.10 -31.42
N TYR A 76 -26.45 -15.28 -31.35
CA TYR A 76 -25.79 -16.49 -30.83
C TYR A 76 -26.43 -17.78 -31.40
N GLN A 77 -25.68 -18.85 -31.30
CA GLN A 77 -26.10 -20.19 -31.62
C GLN A 77 -26.06 -21.03 -30.35
N ILE A 78 -27.04 -21.91 -30.17
CA ILE A 78 -27.14 -22.77 -28.99
C ILE A 78 -27.46 -24.19 -29.37
N PHE A 79 -26.83 -25.14 -28.71
CA PHE A 79 -27.30 -26.53 -28.68
C PHE A 79 -27.11 -27.10 -27.27
N SER A 80 -27.85 -28.15 -26.94
CA SER A 80 -27.80 -28.85 -25.67
C SER A 80 -27.66 -30.34 -25.87
N ALA A 81 -27.01 -31.00 -24.92
CA ALA A 81 -26.95 -32.45 -24.82
C ALA A 81 -27.61 -32.90 -23.51
N GLN A 82 -28.35 -33.99 -23.58
CA GLN A 82 -28.78 -34.74 -22.40
C GLN A 82 -27.71 -35.77 -22.08
N LEU A 83 -27.21 -35.69 -20.87
CA LEU A 83 -26.15 -36.49 -20.31
C LEU A 83 -26.73 -37.42 -19.24
N GLN A 84 -26.37 -38.69 -19.25
CA GLN A 84 -26.69 -39.64 -18.17
C GLN A 84 -25.46 -39.76 -17.24
N VAL A 85 -25.66 -39.44 -15.99
CA VAL A 85 -24.66 -39.59 -14.91
C VAL A 85 -25.24 -40.56 -13.88
N GLY A 86 -24.72 -41.78 -13.79
CA GLY A 86 -25.37 -42.84 -13.01
C GLY A 86 -26.83 -43.02 -13.44
N GLU A 87 -27.78 -42.91 -12.50
CA GLU A 87 -29.21 -42.96 -12.77
C GLU A 87 -29.83 -41.59 -13.07
N ALA A 88 -29.11 -40.49 -12.88
CA ALA A 88 -29.61 -39.12 -13.04
C ALA A 88 -29.32 -38.54 -14.43
N ALA A 89 -30.13 -37.55 -14.84
CA ALA A 89 -29.93 -36.82 -16.09
C ALA A 89 -29.45 -35.39 -15.83
N VAL A 90 -28.39 -34.97 -16.54
CA VAL A 90 -27.82 -33.62 -16.50
C VAL A 90 -27.95 -32.98 -17.88
N GLN A 91 -28.42 -31.74 -17.96
CA GLN A 91 -28.48 -30.98 -19.19
C GLN A 91 -27.24 -30.10 -19.37
N ALA A 92 -26.43 -30.38 -20.39
CA ALA A 92 -25.30 -29.52 -20.77
C ALA A 92 -25.67 -28.65 -21.97
N THR A 93 -25.28 -27.36 -21.93
CA THR A 93 -25.64 -26.39 -22.96
C THR A 93 -24.42 -25.59 -23.41
N TRP A 94 -24.20 -25.43 -24.72
CA TRP A 94 -23.11 -24.67 -25.31
C TRP A 94 -23.64 -23.53 -26.18
N PHE A 95 -22.99 -22.38 -26.06
CA PHE A 95 -23.25 -21.17 -26.84
C PHE A 95 -22.11 -20.92 -27.83
N ASN A 96 -22.45 -20.60 -29.08
CA ASN A 96 -21.49 -20.24 -30.15
C ASN A 96 -20.42 -21.31 -30.46
N MET A 97 -20.70 -22.57 -30.15
CA MET A 97 -19.81 -23.71 -30.40
C MET A 97 -20.51 -24.83 -31.21
N PRO A 98 -21.12 -24.54 -32.39
CA PRO A 98 -21.90 -25.51 -33.12
C PRO A 98 -21.10 -26.73 -33.60
N PHE A 99 -19.76 -26.58 -33.73
CA PHE A 99 -18.86 -27.67 -34.15
C PHE A 99 -18.79 -28.82 -33.14
N LEU A 100 -18.96 -28.52 -31.82
CA LEU A 100 -18.96 -29.55 -30.78
C LEU A 100 -20.14 -30.51 -30.89
N ARG A 101 -21.23 -30.12 -31.52
CA ARG A 101 -22.38 -31.00 -31.73
C ARG A 101 -22.00 -32.31 -32.46
N ASN A 102 -21.13 -32.20 -33.45
CA ASN A 102 -20.68 -33.36 -34.22
C ASN A 102 -19.62 -34.22 -33.49
N TYR A 103 -19.00 -33.65 -32.45
CA TYR A 103 -18.06 -34.37 -31.61
C TYR A 103 -18.75 -35.33 -30.65
N PHE A 104 -19.91 -34.96 -30.12
CA PHE A 104 -20.67 -35.79 -29.19
C PHE A 104 -21.51 -36.82 -29.91
N GLN A 105 -21.11 -38.07 -29.78
CA GLN A 105 -21.89 -39.21 -30.38
C GLN A 105 -22.86 -39.76 -29.33
N LYS A 106 -24.08 -40.15 -29.78
CA LYS A 106 -25.05 -40.83 -28.92
C LYS A 106 -24.44 -42.14 -28.38
N GLY A 107 -24.49 -42.33 -27.05
CA GLY A 107 -23.87 -43.47 -26.35
C GLY A 107 -22.39 -43.30 -26.07
N GLY A 108 -21.76 -42.23 -26.57
CA GLY A 108 -20.35 -41.90 -26.23
C GLY A 108 -20.18 -41.51 -24.79
N GLN A 109 -19.03 -41.89 -24.21
CA GLN A 109 -18.63 -41.59 -22.84
C GLN A 109 -17.61 -40.46 -22.81
N TYR A 110 -17.86 -39.46 -21.95
CA TYR A 110 -16.99 -38.29 -21.78
C TYR A 110 -17.01 -37.85 -20.32
N ILE A 111 -15.99 -37.13 -19.93
CA ILE A 111 -16.00 -36.34 -18.69
C ILE A 111 -16.38 -34.90 -19.04
N PHE A 112 -17.45 -34.40 -18.41
CA PHE A 112 -17.85 -32.99 -18.52
C PHE A 112 -17.52 -32.28 -17.22
N ARG A 113 -16.87 -31.13 -17.31
CA ARG A 113 -16.44 -30.34 -16.15
C ARG A 113 -16.92 -28.90 -16.27
N GLY A 114 -17.64 -28.42 -15.27
CA GLY A 114 -18.18 -27.06 -15.29
C GLY A 114 -18.99 -26.72 -14.06
N THR A 115 -19.48 -25.49 -14.02
CA THR A 115 -20.36 -25.02 -12.94
C THR A 115 -21.75 -25.62 -13.12
N VAL A 116 -22.27 -26.17 -12.04
CA VAL A 116 -23.60 -26.81 -12.00
C VAL A 116 -24.63 -25.82 -11.45
N ALA A 117 -25.75 -25.69 -12.09
CA ALA A 117 -26.94 -25.00 -11.57
C ALA A 117 -28.03 -26.03 -11.25
N VAL A 118 -28.42 -26.09 -9.99
CA VAL A 118 -29.49 -26.99 -9.52
C VAL A 118 -30.78 -26.19 -9.39
N ARG A 119 -31.78 -26.48 -10.24
CA ARG A 119 -33.11 -25.84 -10.18
C ARG A 119 -34.21 -26.90 -10.26
N ASN A 120 -35.09 -26.88 -9.25
CA ASN A 120 -36.22 -27.81 -9.18
C ASN A 120 -35.80 -29.30 -9.32
N GLY A 121 -34.68 -29.70 -8.72
CA GLY A 121 -34.16 -31.06 -8.82
C GLY A 121 -33.52 -31.44 -10.15
N GLN A 122 -33.38 -30.47 -11.09
CA GLN A 122 -32.68 -30.67 -12.36
C GLN A 122 -31.30 -30.02 -12.33
N CYS A 123 -30.28 -30.82 -12.64
CA CYS A 123 -28.89 -30.31 -12.75
C CYS A 123 -28.64 -29.85 -14.20
N ARG A 124 -28.07 -28.64 -14.30
CA ARG A 124 -27.70 -28.02 -15.59
C ARG A 124 -26.28 -27.53 -15.56
N MET A 125 -25.55 -27.76 -16.65
CA MET A 125 -24.20 -27.22 -16.85
C MET A 125 -24.19 -26.27 -18.05
N GLN A 126 -23.59 -25.10 -17.89
CA GLN A 126 -23.43 -24.16 -19.00
C GLN A 126 -21.98 -24.15 -19.48
N GLN A 127 -21.81 -24.36 -20.79
CA GLN A 127 -20.50 -24.43 -21.46
C GLN A 127 -19.48 -25.32 -20.72
N PRO A 128 -19.84 -26.55 -20.29
CA PRO A 128 -18.86 -27.41 -19.63
C PRO A 128 -17.70 -27.73 -20.58
N GLU A 129 -16.52 -27.81 -20.02
CA GLU A 129 -15.35 -28.43 -20.65
C GLU A 129 -15.64 -29.91 -20.85
N HIS A 130 -15.07 -30.50 -21.86
CA HIS A 130 -15.28 -31.91 -22.17
C HIS A 130 -13.95 -32.60 -22.45
N TYR A 131 -13.81 -33.81 -22.00
CA TYR A 131 -12.61 -34.62 -22.09
C TYR A 131 -12.96 -36.05 -22.46
N THR A 132 -12.03 -36.74 -23.16
CA THR A 132 -12.06 -38.21 -23.18
C THR A 132 -11.67 -38.73 -21.80
N LEU A 133 -12.07 -39.95 -21.45
CA LEU A 133 -11.66 -40.58 -20.17
C LEU A 133 -10.14 -40.58 -20.01
N SER A 134 -9.40 -41.00 -21.04
CA SER A 134 -7.95 -41.07 -21.01
C SER A 134 -7.27 -39.71 -20.88
N ASP A 135 -7.86 -38.65 -21.45
CA ASP A 135 -7.29 -37.29 -21.30
C ASP A 135 -7.54 -36.73 -19.90
N TYR A 136 -8.73 -37.01 -19.35
CA TYR A 136 -9.06 -36.57 -17.99
C TYR A 136 -8.22 -37.30 -16.93
N ASP A 137 -8.00 -38.60 -17.07
CA ASP A 137 -7.14 -39.39 -16.18
C ASP A 137 -5.71 -38.83 -16.08
N ARG A 138 -5.18 -38.29 -17.19
CA ARG A 138 -3.87 -37.61 -17.18
C ARG A 138 -3.85 -36.28 -16.46
N LEU A 139 -5.00 -35.64 -16.30
CA LEU A 139 -5.16 -34.35 -15.60
C LEU A 139 -5.55 -34.54 -14.14
N LEU A 140 -6.05 -35.74 -13.80
CA LEU A 140 -6.59 -36.03 -12.48
C LEU A 140 -5.51 -35.85 -11.39
N HIS A 141 -5.84 -35.07 -10.37
CA HIS A 141 -4.95 -34.72 -9.26
C HIS A 141 -3.63 -34.00 -9.65
N VAL A 142 -3.52 -33.55 -10.90
CA VAL A 142 -2.37 -32.76 -11.37
C VAL A 142 -2.69 -31.29 -11.34
N MET A 143 -1.83 -30.51 -10.71
CA MET A 143 -1.95 -29.05 -10.68
C MET A 143 -1.64 -28.46 -12.05
N GLN A 144 -2.67 -27.91 -12.71
CA GLN A 144 -2.53 -27.27 -14.02
C GLN A 144 -2.27 -25.76 -13.84
N PRO A 145 -1.17 -25.21 -14.37
CA PRO A 145 -0.83 -23.81 -14.22
C PRO A 145 -1.79 -22.90 -15.01
N LYS A 146 -2.23 -21.81 -14.38
CA LYS A 146 -3.00 -20.73 -15.00
C LYS A 146 -2.11 -19.51 -15.18
N TYR A 147 -1.82 -19.17 -16.44
CA TYR A 147 -0.96 -18.03 -16.76
C TYR A 147 -1.77 -16.74 -16.94
N PRO A 148 -1.16 -15.56 -16.71
CA PRO A 148 -1.72 -14.31 -17.20
C PRO A 148 -1.85 -14.37 -18.73
N LEU A 149 -2.99 -13.96 -19.28
CA LEU A 149 -3.23 -14.04 -20.73
C LEU A 149 -3.42 -12.65 -21.32
N THR A 150 -2.89 -12.48 -22.54
CA THR A 150 -3.12 -11.31 -23.39
C THR A 150 -3.89 -11.72 -24.64
N THR A 151 -4.45 -10.75 -25.35
CA THR A 151 -5.25 -11.04 -26.57
C THR A 151 -4.47 -11.88 -27.57
N GLY A 152 -4.99 -13.06 -27.86
CA GLY A 152 -4.40 -14.03 -28.77
C GLY A 152 -3.44 -15.05 -28.16
N LEU A 153 -3.05 -14.89 -26.89
CA LEU A 153 -2.26 -15.87 -26.13
C LEU A 153 -3.20 -16.81 -25.37
N THR A 154 -2.96 -18.11 -25.42
CA THR A 154 -3.73 -19.11 -24.69
C THR A 154 -2.87 -19.88 -23.70
N GLU A 155 -3.47 -20.38 -22.62
CA GLU A 155 -2.78 -21.22 -21.63
C GLU A 155 -2.06 -22.42 -22.29
N LYS A 156 -2.76 -23.08 -23.22
CA LYS A 156 -2.21 -24.23 -23.96
C LYS A 156 -0.94 -23.86 -24.74
N MET A 157 -0.89 -22.64 -25.33
CA MET A 157 0.31 -22.19 -26.05
C MET A 157 1.48 -21.98 -25.09
N VAL A 158 1.26 -21.31 -23.96
CA VAL A 158 2.30 -21.07 -22.96
C VAL A 158 2.79 -22.38 -22.36
N MET A 159 1.85 -23.24 -21.90
CA MET A 159 2.19 -24.55 -21.32
C MET A 159 3.00 -25.42 -22.29
N LYS A 160 2.63 -25.47 -23.56
CA LYS A 160 3.35 -26.23 -24.59
C LYS A 160 4.76 -25.69 -24.81
N ALA A 161 4.90 -24.36 -24.87
CA ALA A 161 6.19 -23.70 -25.05
C ALA A 161 7.13 -23.95 -23.85
N VAL A 162 6.64 -23.75 -22.63
CA VAL A 162 7.40 -24.00 -21.40
C VAL A 162 7.80 -25.49 -21.30
N ARG A 163 6.87 -26.41 -21.53
CA ARG A 163 7.15 -27.85 -21.49
C ARG A 163 8.24 -28.25 -22.48
N GLN A 164 8.19 -27.72 -23.71
CA GLN A 164 9.20 -27.97 -24.71
C GLN A 164 10.60 -27.51 -24.28
N VAL A 165 10.73 -26.41 -23.56
CA VAL A 165 12.02 -25.94 -23.04
C VAL A 165 12.50 -26.84 -21.89
N LEU A 166 11.63 -27.16 -20.94
CA LEU A 166 11.96 -27.93 -19.74
C LEU A 166 12.32 -29.39 -20.06
N GLU A 167 11.62 -30.01 -21.03
CA GLU A 167 11.84 -31.39 -21.45
C GLU A 167 12.99 -31.51 -22.47
N GLY A 168 13.34 -30.43 -23.17
CA GLY A 168 14.35 -30.42 -24.20
C GLY A 168 15.81 -30.61 -23.69
N GLY A 169 16.05 -30.45 -22.40
CA GLY A 169 17.36 -30.73 -21.75
C GLY A 169 18.54 -29.86 -22.18
N GLN A 170 18.32 -28.89 -23.08
CA GLN A 170 19.37 -28.04 -23.66
C GLN A 170 19.61 -26.74 -22.90
N VAL A 171 18.67 -26.35 -22.02
CA VAL A 171 18.69 -25.09 -21.28
C VAL A 171 18.56 -25.39 -19.80
N ALA A 172 19.43 -24.80 -19.00
CA ALA A 172 19.31 -24.77 -17.54
C ALA A 172 19.65 -23.39 -17.03
N LEU A 173 19.01 -23.00 -15.95
CA LEU A 173 19.40 -21.82 -15.17
C LEU A 173 20.56 -22.23 -14.26
N THR A 174 21.59 -21.41 -14.24
CA THR A 174 22.73 -21.64 -13.36
C THR A 174 22.49 -20.90 -12.06
N GLU A 175 22.69 -21.60 -10.93
CA GLU A 175 22.59 -21.02 -9.61
C GLU A 175 23.48 -19.78 -9.48
N TYR A 176 22.89 -18.67 -9.03
CA TYR A 176 23.57 -17.40 -8.87
C TYR A 176 23.74 -17.00 -7.40
N LEU A 177 23.01 -17.65 -6.50
CA LEU A 177 23.18 -17.43 -5.06
C LEU A 177 24.36 -18.25 -4.55
N PRO A 178 25.14 -17.74 -3.60
CA PRO A 178 26.13 -18.52 -2.88
C PRO A 178 25.50 -19.75 -2.20
N LYS A 179 26.23 -20.84 -2.18
CA LYS A 179 25.76 -22.10 -1.59
C LYS A 179 25.34 -21.94 -0.13
N GLU A 180 26.10 -21.16 0.63
CA GLU A 180 25.80 -20.87 2.03
C GLU A 180 24.44 -20.22 2.22
N ILE A 181 24.04 -19.29 1.35
CA ILE A 181 22.74 -18.64 1.38
C ILE A 181 21.62 -19.65 1.08
N VAL A 182 21.81 -20.48 0.04
CA VAL A 182 20.83 -21.51 -0.35
C VAL A 182 20.58 -22.48 0.82
N GLU A 183 21.65 -22.95 1.46
CA GLU A 183 21.58 -23.90 2.59
C GLU A 183 21.01 -23.26 3.86
N SER A 184 21.46 -22.04 4.22
CA SER A 184 21.03 -21.36 5.46
C SER A 184 19.53 -21.02 5.48
N TYR A 185 18.95 -20.73 4.33
CA TYR A 185 17.51 -20.40 4.22
C TYR A 185 16.68 -21.57 3.67
N GLY A 186 17.27 -22.74 3.46
CA GLY A 186 16.58 -23.96 2.99
C GLY A 186 15.90 -23.77 1.62
N LEU A 187 16.58 -23.08 0.71
CA LEU A 187 16.05 -22.75 -0.60
C LEU A 187 16.29 -23.89 -1.59
N GLU A 188 15.38 -24.05 -2.54
CA GLU A 188 15.63 -24.92 -3.70
C GLU A 188 16.60 -24.26 -4.68
N SER A 189 17.22 -25.05 -5.58
CA SER A 189 18.03 -24.48 -6.67
C SER A 189 17.15 -23.64 -7.60
N GLU A 190 17.72 -22.60 -8.24
CA GLU A 190 16.96 -21.75 -9.17
C GLU A 190 16.28 -22.57 -10.27
N TRP A 191 17.00 -23.55 -10.83
CA TRP A 191 16.46 -24.41 -11.89
C TRP A 191 15.30 -25.30 -11.43
N ASP A 192 15.42 -25.93 -10.25
CA ASP A 192 14.37 -26.77 -9.71
C ASP A 192 13.13 -25.94 -9.35
N ALA A 193 13.31 -24.77 -8.74
CA ALA A 193 12.23 -23.87 -8.43
C ALA A 193 11.47 -23.43 -9.70
N VAL A 194 12.17 -23.02 -10.75
CA VAL A 194 11.54 -22.62 -12.02
C VAL A 194 10.83 -23.80 -12.68
N ARG A 195 11.40 -24.99 -12.66
CA ARG A 195 10.77 -26.18 -13.22
C ARG A 195 9.49 -26.56 -12.46
N GLN A 196 9.56 -26.53 -11.14
CA GLN A 196 8.48 -26.95 -10.26
C GLN A 196 7.37 -25.93 -10.17
N ILE A 197 7.64 -24.64 -10.32
CA ILE A 197 6.57 -23.62 -10.34
C ILE A 197 5.69 -23.74 -11.58
N HIS A 198 6.23 -24.21 -12.72
CA HIS A 198 5.43 -24.40 -13.92
C HIS A 198 4.59 -25.68 -13.90
N PHE A 199 5.16 -26.78 -13.38
CA PHE A 199 4.50 -28.09 -13.35
C PHE A 199 4.76 -28.79 -11.99
N PRO A 200 4.14 -28.32 -10.91
CA PRO A 200 4.35 -28.88 -9.58
C PRO A 200 3.69 -30.25 -9.45
N LYS A 201 4.34 -31.16 -8.75
CA LYS A 201 3.79 -32.49 -8.46
C LYS A 201 2.71 -32.44 -7.39
N ASN A 202 2.80 -31.51 -6.44
CA ASN A 202 1.85 -31.28 -5.36
C ASN A 202 2.01 -29.87 -4.81
N GLU A 203 1.11 -29.48 -3.91
CA GLU A 203 1.09 -28.15 -3.31
C GLU A 203 2.35 -27.83 -2.48
N GLU A 204 2.92 -28.80 -1.78
CA GLU A 204 4.14 -28.60 -0.99
C GLU A 204 5.34 -28.24 -1.88
N VAL A 205 5.51 -28.97 -2.98
CA VAL A 205 6.57 -28.70 -3.97
C VAL A 205 6.36 -27.32 -4.61
N MET A 206 5.13 -26.99 -4.97
CA MET A 206 4.77 -25.67 -5.51
C MET A 206 5.12 -24.55 -4.51
N ARG A 207 4.78 -24.73 -3.22
CA ARG A 207 5.06 -23.75 -2.18
C ARG A 207 6.56 -23.53 -1.99
N ARG A 208 7.40 -24.58 -2.01
CA ARG A 208 8.85 -24.45 -1.92
C ARG A 208 9.45 -23.73 -3.13
N ALA A 209 9.01 -24.08 -4.32
CA ALA A 209 9.41 -23.40 -5.55
C ALA A 209 9.03 -21.92 -5.54
N ARG A 210 7.80 -21.61 -5.13
CA ARG A 210 7.34 -20.23 -4.98
C ARG A 210 8.17 -19.45 -3.95
N ASN A 211 8.47 -20.07 -2.81
CA ASN A 211 9.27 -19.45 -1.75
C ASN A 211 10.67 -19.04 -2.27
N ARG A 212 11.32 -19.89 -3.07
CA ARG A 212 12.59 -19.54 -3.69
C ARG A 212 12.46 -18.35 -4.65
N ILE A 213 11.48 -18.34 -5.53
CA ILE A 213 11.28 -17.25 -6.50
C ILE A 213 11.00 -15.94 -5.80
N VAL A 214 10.15 -15.95 -4.77
CA VAL A 214 9.83 -14.78 -3.96
C VAL A 214 11.06 -14.26 -3.20
N PHE A 215 11.85 -15.17 -2.64
CA PHE A 215 13.13 -14.82 -1.99
C PHE A 215 14.08 -14.12 -2.97
N ASP A 216 14.21 -14.64 -4.18
CA ASP A 216 15.05 -14.06 -5.24
C ASP A 216 14.60 -12.64 -5.61
N GLU A 217 13.29 -12.43 -5.78
CA GLU A 217 12.72 -11.12 -6.10
C GLU A 217 13.02 -10.10 -4.99
N PHE A 218 12.80 -10.50 -3.74
CA PHE A 218 13.04 -9.63 -2.59
C PHE A 218 14.52 -9.38 -2.34
N LEU A 219 15.37 -10.38 -2.48
CA LEU A 219 16.82 -10.22 -2.31
C LEU A 219 17.40 -9.23 -3.32
N LEU A 220 17.07 -9.38 -4.61
CA LEU A 220 17.55 -8.48 -5.65
C LEU A 220 17.05 -7.05 -5.44
N PHE A 221 15.80 -6.91 -5.01
CA PHE A 221 15.23 -5.62 -4.68
C PHE A 221 15.96 -4.95 -3.50
N VAL A 222 16.11 -5.67 -2.38
CA VAL A 222 16.77 -5.13 -1.17
C VAL A 222 18.24 -4.79 -1.45
N LEU A 223 18.96 -5.63 -2.19
CA LEU A 223 20.33 -5.34 -2.61
C LEU A 223 20.40 -4.11 -3.50
N GLY A 224 19.47 -3.97 -4.46
CA GLY A 224 19.39 -2.81 -5.34
C GLY A 224 19.17 -1.50 -4.56
N VAL A 225 18.19 -1.49 -3.65
CA VAL A 225 17.88 -0.35 -2.79
C VAL A 225 19.06 0.00 -1.88
N ARG A 226 19.68 -0.98 -1.23
CA ARG A 226 20.84 -0.73 -0.34
C ARG A 226 22.05 -0.19 -1.10
N ARG A 227 22.30 -0.64 -2.32
CA ARG A 227 23.37 -0.08 -3.15
C ARG A 227 23.11 1.37 -3.57
N LEU A 228 21.89 1.71 -3.91
CA LEU A 228 21.50 3.10 -4.17
C LEU A 228 21.73 3.96 -2.93
N LYS A 229 21.38 3.43 -1.74
CA LYS A 229 21.60 4.09 -0.46
C LYS A 229 23.09 4.28 -0.15
N GLU A 230 23.94 3.27 -0.36
CA GLU A 230 25.38 3.38 -0.13
C GLU A 230 26.04 4.47 -1.00
N HIS A 231 25.57 4.65 -2.23
CA HIS A 231 25.99 5.77 -3.07
C HIS A 231 25.60 7.13 -2.48
N GLN A 232 24.44 7.24 -1.86
CA GLN A 232 24.01 8.46 -1.15
C GLN A 232 24.72 8.64 0.20
N GLU A 233 24.96 7.56 0.94
CA GLU A 233 25.69 7.57 2.22
C GLU A 233 27.18 7.91 2.10
N GLN A 234 27.77 7.87 0.91
CA GLN A 234 29.13 8.37 0.67
C GLN A 234 29.21 9.89 0.67
N LEU A 235 28.07 10.60 0.68
CA LEU A 235 28.07 12.06 0.80
C LEU A 235 28.48 12.46 2.21
N VAL A 236 29.69 13.00 2.31
CA VAL A 236 30.19 13.59 3.56
C VAL A 236 29.33 14.83 3.86
N SER A 237 28.82 14.93 5.08
CA SER A 237 28.07 16.10 5.51
C SER A 237 28.95 17.36 5.42
N GLN A 238 28.48 18.33 4.63
CA GLN A 238 29.10 19.67 4.56
C GLN A 238 28.51 20.64 5.60
N VAL A 239 27.59 20.15 6.43
CA VAL A 239 26.89 20.89 7.47
C VAL A 239 27.22 20.28 8.87
N PRO A 240 28.47 20.34 9.35
CA PRO A 240 28.84 19.75 10.63
C PRO A 240 28.09 20.44 11.77
N MET A 241 27.43 19.65 12.61
CA MET A 241 26.68 20.12 13.76
C MET A 241 27.24 19.52 15.06
N VAL A 242 27.02 20.20 16.15
CA VAL A 242 27.34 19.73 17.50
C VAL A 242 26.06 19.75 18.35
N GLU A 243 26.04 18.94 19.38
CA GLU A 243 24.95 18.96 20.35
C GLU A 243 24.95 20.31 21.10
N VAL A 244 23.76 20.88 21.31
CA VAL A 244 23.59 22.21 21.89
C VAL A 244 22.83 22.14 23.21
N SER A 245 23.17 22.98 24.17
CA SER A 245 22.55 23.02 25.51
C SER A 245 21.07 23.42 25.48
N GLU A 246 20.65 24.14 24.43
CA GLU A 246 19.30 24.63 24.24
C GLU A 246 18.29 23.48 24.11
N THR A 247 18.68 22.39 23.43
CA THR A 247 17.84 21.20 23.29
C THR A 247 17.65 20.45 24.59
N SER A 248 18.71 20.28 25.37
CA SER A 248 18.67 19.66 26.71
C SER A 248 17.83 20.48 27.69
N ARG A 249 18.04 21.80 27.74
CA ARG A 249 17.23 22.72 28.58
C ARG A 249 15.75 22.69 28.18
N LEU A 250 15.47 22.65 26.89
CA LEU A 250 14.07 22.53 26.41
C LEU A 250 13.44 21.22 26.89
N MET A 251 14.12 20.07 26.71
CA MET A 251 13.59 18.76 27.14
C MET A 251 13.33 18.73 28.67
N GLU A 252 14.17 19.33 29.48
CA GLU A 252 13.99 19.39 30.94
C GLU A 252 12.86 20.32 31.39
N SER A 253 12.53 21.32 30.58
CA SER A 253 11.53 22.36 30.89
C SER A 253 10.15 22.10 30.24
N LEU A 254 9.99 21.03 29.48
CA LEU A 254 8.68 20.66 28.95
C LEU A 254 7.71 20.32 30.08
N PRO A 255 6.39 20.61 29.93
CA PRO A 255 5.36 20.29 30.93
C PRO A 255 5.07 18.80 31.03
N TYR A 256 5.81 17.95 30.35
CA TYR A 256 5.73 16.50 30.31
C TYR A 256 7.09 15.87 29.99
N ASP A 257 7.31 14.67 30.47
CA ASP A 257 8.50 13.90 30.13
C ASP A 257 8.38 13.28 28.74
N LEU A 258 9.46 13.29 27.97
CA LEU A 258 9.54 12.52 26.74
C LEU A 258 9.47 11.02 27.05
N THR A 259 8.72 10.28 26.22
CA THR A 259 8.64 8.81 26.32
C THR A 259 10.01 8.16 26.04
N GLY A 260 10.17 6.91 26.47
CA GLY A 260 11.38 6.14 26.19
C GLY A 260 11.68 6.06 24.68
N ALA A 261 10.63 5.86 23.86
CA ALA A 261 10.74 5.86 22.42
C ALA A 261 11.18 7.21 21.83
N GLN A 262 10.61 8.32 22.31
CA GLN A 262 11.02 9.65 21.87
C GLN A 262 12.49 9.95 22.24
N LYS A 263 12.93 9.59 23.44
CA LYS A 263 14.33 9.75 23.88
C LYS A 263 15.29 8.89 23.06
N ARG A 264 14.87 7.67 22.68
CA ARG A 264 15.65 6.81 21.79
C ARG A 264 15.81 7.43 20.41
N VAL A 265 14.70 7.83 19.78
CA VAL A 265 14.69 8.44 18.44
C VAL A 265 15.44 9.76 18.43
N TRP A 266 15.34 10.57 19.48
CA TRP A 266 16.12 11.81 19.60
C TRP A 266 17.63 11.53 19.59
N ARG A 267 18.10 10.53 20.36
CA ARG A 267 19.52 10.14 20.34
C ARG A 267 19.99 9.68 18.96
N GLU A 268 19.13 8.96 18.21
CA GLU A 268 19.44 8.57 16.83
C GLU A 268 19.58 9.80 15.91
N ILE A 269 18.67 10.78 16.01
CA ILE A 269 18.73 12.04 15.25
C ILE A 269 19.99 12.83 15.58
N VAL A 270 20.33 12.97 16.87
CA VAL A 270 21.56 13.67 17.31
C VAL A 270 22.79 12.98 16.76
N ALA A 271 22.86 11.64 16.86
CA ALA A 271 24.00 10.88 16.36
C ALA A 271 24.22 11.08 14.86
N ASP A 272 23.13 11.14 14.08
CA ASP A 272 23.21 11.41 12.65
C ASP A 272 23.63 12.85 12.34
N MET A 273 23.01 13.85 13.00
CA MET A 273 23.31 15.27 12.75
C MET A 273 24.72 15.67 13.18
N THR A 274 25.30 14.99 14.20
CA THR A 274 26.68 15.18 14.63
C THR A 274 27.69 14.29 13.92
N GLY A 275 27.19 13.35 13.11
CA GLY A 275 27.99 12.38 12.36
C GLY A 275 28.69 12.99 11.15
N LYS A 276 29.53 12.18 10.50
CA LYS A 276 30.24 12.59 9.29
C LYS A 276 29.38 12.48 8.01
N LYS A 277 28.27 11.76 8.09
CA LYS A 277 27.37 11.51 6.95
C LYS A 277 26.13 12.39 7.01
N VAL A 278 25.51 12.62 5.87
CA VAL A 278 24.23 13.33 5.81
C VAL A 278 23.13 12.45 6.41
N MET A 279 22.40 12.99 7.40
CA MET A 279 21.20 12.30 7.91
C MET A 279 20.14 12.19 6.82
N SER A 280 19.60 11.01 6.60
CA SER A 280 18.41 10.76 5.79
C SER A 280 17.50 9.80 6.56
N ARG A 281 16.57 10.34 7.39
CA ARG A 281 15.83 9.57 8.40
C ARG A 281 14.34 9.75 8.33
N LEU A 282 13.60 8.62 8.39
CA LEU A 282 12.15 8.57 8.58
C LEU A 282 11.81 8.32 10.05
N VAL A 283 11.12 9.26 10.67
CA VAL A 283 10.50 9.08 11.98
C VAL A 283 9.03 8.70 11.81
N GLN A 284 8.73 7.47 12.12
CA GLN A 284 7.40 6.90 12.03
C GLN A 284 6.79 6.71 13.41
N GLY A 285 5.49 6.95 13.52
CA GLY A 285 4.75 6.73 14.77
C GLY A 285 3.29 7.07 14.60
N ASP A 286 2.47 6.59 15.52
CA ASP A 286 1.02 6.82 15.47
C ASP A 286 0.65 8.30 15.59
N VAL A 287 -0.60 8.63 15.24
CA VAL A 287 -1.14 9.99 15.40
C VAL A 287 -1.13 10.37 16.88
N GLY A 288 -0.42 11.48 17.19
CA GLY A 288 -0.27 11.97 18.57
C GLY A 288 0.80 11.26 19.38
N SER A 289 1.70 10.46 18.79
CA SER A 289 2.90 9.93 19.47
C SER A 289 3.98 11.00 19.78
N GLY A 290 3.75 12.25 19.36
CA GLY A 290 4.63 13.37 19.68
C GLY A 290 5.85 13.52 18.77
N LYS A 291 5.75 13.12 17.50
CA LYS A 291 6.83 13.30 16.49
C LYS A 291 7.25 14.76 16.31
N THR A 292 6.29 15.69 16.42
CA THR A 292 6.52 17.12 16.19
C THR A 292 7.58 17.71 17.14
N ILE A 293 7.65 17.26 18.41
CA ILE A 293 8.68 17.77 19.35
C ILE A 293 10.09 17.39 18.90
N LEU A 294 10.26 16.20 18.29
CA LEU A 294 11.55 15.75 17.75
C LEU A 294 11.99 16.64 16.58
N ALA A 295 11.06 17.03 15.71
CA ALA A 295 11.32 17.99 14.64
C ALA A 295 11.70 19.36 15.18
N VAL A 296 11.01 19.85 16.21
CA VAL A 296 11.33 21.14 16.86
C VAL A 296 12.72 21.11 17.48
N LEU A 297 13.07 20.04 18.19
CA LEU A 297 14.42 19.86 18.75
C LEU A 297 15.50 19.87 17.67
N ALA A 298 15.26 19.17 16.53
CA ALA A 298 16.20 19.13 15.40
C ALA A 298 16.34 20.51 14.74
N LEU A 299 15.26 21.25 14.56
CA LEU A 299 15.29 22.63 14.03
C LEU A 299 16.04 23.59 14.95
N ILE A 300 15.85 23.48 16.25
CA ILE A 300 16.60 24.29 17.26
C ILE A 300 18.08 23.92 17.19
N MET A 301 18.41 22.64 17.14
CA MET A 301 19.80 22.20 17.03
C MET A 301 20.47 22.77 15.78
N ALA A 302 19.82 22.70 14.61
CA ALA A 302 20.34 23.26 13.37
C ALA A 302 20.53 24.79 13.48
N GLY A 303 19.51 25.52 14.01
CA GLY A 303 19.54 26.96 14.16
C GLY A 303 20.66 27.43 15.09
N CYS A 304 20.87 26.77 16.24
CA CYS A 304 21.93 27.07 17.17
C CYS A 304 23.32 26.75 16.61
N ASN A 305 23.45 25.84 15.66
CA ASN A 305 24.71 25.60 14.93
C ASN A 305 24.94 26.59 13.76
N GLY A 306 24.08 27.61 13.60
CA GLY A 306 24.24 28.65 12.57
C GLY A 306 23.74 28.22 11.18
N TYR A 307 22.93 27.16 11.09
CA TYR A 307 22.28 26.71 9.88
C TYR A 307 20.78 27.06 9.89
N GLN A 308 20.20 27.10 8.70
CA GLN A 308 18.75 27.22 8.57
C GLN A 308 18.10 25.83 8.54
N GLY A 309 16.97 25.69 9.25
CA GLY A 309 16.12 24.52 9.21
C GLY A 309 14.78 24.84 8.54
N ALA A 310 14.36 24.05 7.52
CA ALA A 310 13.10 24.20 6.85
C ALA A 310 12.11 23.10 7.27
N LEU A 311 10.90 23.47 7.71
CA LEU A 311 9.80 22.54 8.01
C LEU A 311 8.71 22.70 6.95
N MET A 312 8.56 21.71 6.08
CA MET A 312 7.53 21.66 5.06
C MET A 312 6.34 20.80 5.54
N VAL A 313 5.15 21.37 5.43
CA VAL A 313 3.89 20.74 5.84
C VAL A 313 2.83 20.84 4.73
N PRO A 314 1.84 19.91 4.67
CA PRO A 314 0.94 19.82 3.54
C PRO A 314 -0.09 20.95 3.42
N THR A 315 -0.41 21.64 4.50
CA THR A 315 -1.45 22.67 4.50
C THR A 315 -1.02 23.96 5.20
N GLU A 316 -1.60 25.08 4.77
CA GLU A 316 -1.32 26.39 5.34
C GLU A 316 -1.78 26.50 6.81
N VAL A 317 -2.89 25.85 7.15
CA VAL A 317 -3.38 25.85 8.54
C VAL A 317 -2.38 25.15 9.45
N LEU A 318 -1.85 24.01 9.00
CA LEU A 318 -0.82 23.27 9.76
C LEU A 318 0.49 24.07 9.84
N ALA A 319 0.87 24.78 8.77
CA ALA A 319 2.03 25.66 8.76
C ALA A 319 1.88 26.79 9.79
N LYS A 320 0.72 27.45 9.84
CA LYS A 320 0.40 28.49 10.84
C LYS A 320 0.45 27.93 12.27
N GLN A 321 -0.13 26.74 12.52
CA GLN A 321 -0.09 26.09 13.83
C GLN A 321 1.34 25.77 14.29
N HIS A 322 2.16 25.15 13.41
CA HIS A 322 3.56 24.88 13.74
C HIS A 322 4.36 26.17 13.98
N TYR A 323 4.16 27.17 13.12
CA TYR A 323 4.81 28.48 13.30
C TYR A 323 4.49 29.07 14.66
N GLN A 324 3.23 29.10 15.05
CA GLN A 324 2.79 29.65 16.34
C GLN A 324 3.38 28.83 17.50
N SER A 325 3.30 27.48 17.44
CA SER A 325 3.84 26.61 18.47
C SER A 325 5.36 26.76 18.63
N VAL A 326 6.10 26.80 17.52
CA VAL A 326 7.55 27.00 17.55
C VAL A 326 7.90 28.36 18.13
N ARG A 327 7.18 29.42 17.73
CA ARG A 327 7.39 30.78 18.25
C ARG A 327 7.13 30.85 19.74
N GLU A 328 6.12 30.20 20.26
CA GLU A 328 5.81 30.13 21.70
C GLU A 328 6.88 29.37 22.45
N ILE A 329 7.36 28.22 21.95
CA ILE A 329 8.46 27.45 22.56
C ILE A 329 9.73 28.29 22.61
N LEU A 330 10.14 28.91 21.51
CA LEU A 330 11.37 29.73 21.47
C LEU A 330 11.30 30.89 22.46
N LYS A 331 10.11 31.56 22.53
CA LYS A 331 9.89 32.67 23.47
C LYS A 331 9.90 32.19 24.92
N ALA A 332 9.18 31.11 25.24
CA ALA A 332 9.07 30.61 26.62
C ALA A 332 10.41 30.13 27.19
N HIS A 333 11.27 29.60 26.33
CA HIS A 333 12.59 29.07 26.75
C HIS A 333 13.77 29.98 26.42
N HIS A 334 13.51 31.24 26.02
CA HIS A 334 14.51 32.26 25.69
C HIS A 334 15.56 31.79 24.67
N ILE A 335 15.13 31.01 23.65
CA ILE A 335 16.01 30.55 22.59
C ILE A 335 16.10 31.64 21.51
N PRO A 336 17.30 32.20 21.19
CA PRO A 336 17.43 33.35 20.31
C PRO A 336 17.41 33.01 18.84
N LEU A 337 16.40 32.23 18.41
CA LEU A 337 16.18 31.86 17.02
C LEU A 337 14.91 32.53 16.48
N ARG A 338 14.95 32.93 15.22
CA ARG A 338 13.85 33.60 14.55
C ARG A 338 13.10 32.63 13.61
N PRO A 339 11.86 32.28 13.93
CA PRO A 339 11.01 31.50 13.00
C PRO A 339 10.32 32.45 12.00
N ILE A 340 10.12 31.97 10.76
CA ILE A 340 9.36 32.67 9.73
C ILE A 340 8.38 31.72 9.05
N LEU A 341 7.23 32.26 8.63
CA LEU A 341 6.20 31.54 7.90
C LEU A 341 6.23 31.94 6.42
N LEU A 342 6.14 30.94 5.49
CA LEU A 342 5.99 31.19 4.07
C LEU A 342 4.93 30.26 3.48
N THR A 343 3.77 30.81 3.08
CA THR A 343 2.65 30.06 2.51
C THR A 343 2.09 30.71 1.25
N GLY A 344 1.30 29.95 0.49
CA GLY A 344 0.74 30.39 -0.78
C GLY A 344 -0.25 31.56 -0.64
N SER A 345 -1.03 31.64 0.44
CA SER A 345 -2.05 32.68 0.65
C SER A 345 -1.54 34.02 1.15
N MET A 346 -0.26 34.13 1.53
CA MET A 346 0.35 35.38 1.96
C MET A 346 0.34 36.41 0.84
N THR A 347 0.24 37.69 1.22
CA THR A 347 0.32 38.80 0.25
C THR A 347 1.70 38.88 -0.41
N ALA A 348 1.78 39.47 -1.59
CA ALA A 348 3.05 39.62 -2.30
C ALA A 348 4.12 40.36 -1.47
N LYS A 349 3.70 41.35 -0.65
CA LYS A 349 4.59 42.08 0.26
C LYS A 349 5.14 41.19 1.37
N GLU A 350 4.29 40.41 2.00
CA GLU A 350 4.68 39.49 3.07
C GLU A 350 5.62 38.40 2.54
N LYS A 351 5.30 37.81 1.37
CA LYS A 351 6.19 36.83 0.72
C LYS A 351 7.57 37.42 0.41
N ARG A 352 7.60 38.64 -0.12
CA ARG A 352 8.87 39.32 -0.41
C ARG A 352 9.71 39.49 0.86
N LEU A 353 9.13 40.00 1.94
CA LEU A 353 9.81 40.17 3.21
C LEU A 353 10.30 38.85 3.79
N ALA A 354 9.46 37.82 3.73
CA ALA A 354 9.85 36.49 4.18
C ALA A 354 11.04 35.93 3.39
N ARG A 355 11.04 36.05 2.07
CA ARG A 355 12.16 35.65 1.22
C ARG A 355 13.44 36.42 1.49
N GLU A 356 13.34 37.72 1.71
CA GLU A 356 14.49 38.57 2.09
C GLU A 356 15.12 38.12 3.44
N GLU A 357 14.28 37.75 4.42
CA GLU A 357 14.75 37.22 5.71
C GLU A 357 15.36 35.83 5.61
N ILE A 358 14.83 34.98 4.71
CA ILE A 358 15.39 33.65 4.42
C ILE A 358 16.75 33.79 3.72
N ALA A 359 16.84 34.61 2.68
CA ALA A 359 18.04 34.82 1.88
C ALA A 359 19.17 35.48 2.68
N SER A 360 18.83 36.39 3.62
CA SER A 360 19.82 37.01 4.51
C SER A 360 20.25 36.10 5.67
N GLY A 361 19.60 34.94 5.88
CA GLY A 361 19.87 34.08 7.04
C GLY A 361 19.37 34.62 8.38
N THR A 362 18.61 35.72 8.37
CA THR A 362 18.01 36.29 9.60
C THR A 362 17.00 35.36 10.20
N ALA A 363 16.25 34.61 9.34
CA ALA A 363 15.36 33.54 9.75
C ALA A 363 16.13 32.20 9.80
N GLN A 364 16.29 31.62 10.99
CA GLN A 364 16.95 30.32 11.20
C GLN A 364 15.94 29.15 11.06
N ILE A 365 14.66 29.37 11.35
CA ILE A 365 13.63 28.34 11.25
C ILE A 365 12.58 28.81 10.23
N VAL A 366 12.45 28.08 9.13
CA VAL A 366 11.53 28.42 8.03
C VAL A 366 10.41 27.40 7.99
N ILE A 367 9.17 27.81 8.19
CA ILE A 367 8.00 26.93 8.21
C ILE A 367 7.07 27.29 7.06
N GLY A 368 6.61 26.31 6.29
CA GLY A 368 5.71 26.61 5.17
C GLY A 368 5.18 25.37 4.48
N THR A 369 4.54 25.63 3.35
CA THR A 369 4.00 24.60 2.46
C THR A 369 4.92 24.40 1.24
N HIS A 370 4.41 23.89 0.14
CA HIS A 370 5.13 23.83 -1.16
C HIS A 370 5.68 25.19 -1.62
N ALA A 371 5.32 26.30 -1.01
CA ALA A 371 5.93 27.60 -1.27
C ALA A 371 7.44 27.63 -0.98
N LEU A 372 7.93 26.73 -0.09
CA LEU A 372 9.36 26.63 0.30
C LEU A 372 10.26 26.10 -0.85
N ILE A 373 9.70 25.37 -1.78
CA ILE A 373 10.43 24.75 -2.90
C ILE A 373 10.42 25.61 -4.16
N GLN A 374 9.71 26.75 -4.18
CA GLN A 374 9.65 27.63 -5.35
C GLN A 374 11.03 28.21 -5.68
N ASP A 375 11.33 28.42 -6.97
CA ASP A 375 12.66 28.83 -7.45
C ASP A 375 13.13 30.17 -6.86
N ASP A 376 12.20 31.03 -6.52
CA ASP A 376 12.44 32.35 -5.94
C ASP A 376 12.70 32.37 -4.42
N VAL A 377 12.81 31.19 -3.80
CA VAL A 377 13.21 31.04 -2.39
C VAL A 377 14.67 30.56 -2.32
N GLU A 378 15.54 31.43 -1.90
CA GLU A 378 16.97 31.14 -1.72
C GLU A 378 17.31 31.07 -0.24
N TYR A 379 18.05 30.04 0.17
CA TYR A 379 18.52 29.86 1.55
C TYR A 379 19.98 30.24 1.64
N GLN A 380 20.37 30.94 2.71
CA GLN A 380 21.78 31.31 2.91
C GLN A 380 22.63 30.09 3.30
N LYS A 381 22.14 29.27 4.25
CA LYS A 381 22.82 28.08 4.75
C LYS A 381 21.79 27.03 5.19
N LEU A 382 21.06 26.41 4.26
CA LEU A 382 20.12 25.35 4.60
C LEU A 382 20.86 24.09 5.05
N GLY A 383 20.73 23.72 6.33
CA GLY A 383 21.39 22.57 6.93
C GLY A 383 20.45 21.43 7.34
N LEU A 384 19.15 21.72 7.47
CA LEU A 384 18.15 20.71 7.84
C LEU A 384 16.84 20.92 7.06
N VAL A 385 16.35 19.85 6.47
CA VAL A 385 15.02 19.76 5.85
C VAL A 385 14.16 18.80 6.66
N VAL A 386 13.01 19.26 7.11
CA VAL A 386 12.00 18.45 7.80
C VAL A 386 10.74 18.43 6.97
N THR A 387 10.21 17.24 6.66
CA THR A 387 8.91 17.08 5.97
C THR A 387 7.94 16.32 6.85
N ASP A 388 6.74 16.86 7.03
CA ASP A 388 5.68 16.20 7.80
C ASP A 388 4.60 15.62 6.86
N GLU A 389 4.01 14.47 7.23
CA GLU A 389 2.97 13.77 6.45
C GLU A 389 3.42 13.42 5.00
N GLN A 390 4.56 12.76 4.87
CA GLN A 390 5.20 12.47 3.58
C GLN A 390 4.30 11.81 2.54
N HIS A 391 3.32 10.99 2.93
CA HIS A 391 2.40 10.35 1.99
C HIS A 391 1.62 11.35 1.10
N ARG A 392 1.63 12.64 1.45
CA ARG A 392 1.01 13.74 0.69
C ARG A 392 2.00 14.55 -0.14
N PHE A 393 3.30 14.36 0.09
CA PHE A 393 4.37 14.95 -0.70
C PHE A 393 5.04 13.85 -1.54
N GLY A 394 5.19 14.07 -2.84
CA GLY A 394 6.01 13.19 -3.67
C GLY A 394 7.49 13.24 -3.24
N VAL A 395 8.23 12.16 -3.46
CA VAL A 395 9.69 12.10 -3.23
C VAL A 395 10.41 13.27 -3.90
N ARG A 396 10.00 13.62 -5.12
CA ARG A 396 10.53 14.74 -5.89
C ARG A 396 10.45 16.10 -5.16
N GLN A 397 9.40 16.36 -4.37
CA GLN A 397 9.27 17.62 -3.63
C GLN A 397 10.26 17.71 -2.47
N ARG A 398 10.56 16.60 -1.82
CA ARG A 398 11.61 16.49 -0.80
C ARG A 398 12.99 16.76 -1.39
N GLU A 399 13.28 16.12 -2.53
CA GLU A 399 14.53 16.32 -3.26
C GLU A 399 14.71 17.77 -3.69
N MET A 400 13.69 18.40 -4.31
CA MET A 400 13.73 19.81 -4.66
C MET A 400 14.00 20.75 -3.50
N LEU A 401 13.52 20.42 -2.28
CA LEU A 401 13.84 21.23 -1.10
C LEU A 401 15.28 20.96 -0.61
N ALA A 402 15.74 19.72 -0.66
CA ALA A 402 17.11 19.36 -0.29
C ALA A 402 18.14 19.96 -1.27
N GLU A 403 17.82 20.04 -2.56
CA GLU A 403 18.67 20.66 -3.60
C GLU A 403 18.93 22.16 -3.38
N LYS A 404 18.10 22.84 -2.57
CA LYS A 404 18.30 24.24 -2.20
C LYS A 404 19.43 24.48 -1.18
N GLY A 405 19.97 23.41 -0.60
CA GLY A 405 21.11 23.44 0.30
C GLY A 405 22.30 22.65 -0.23
N VAL A 406 23.44 22.81 0.41
CA VAL A 406 24.63 22.02 0.11
C VAL A 406 24.59 20.77 1.00
N THR A 407 23.97 19.68 0.54
CA THR A 407 23.80 18.41 1.26
C THR A 407 23.18 18.58 2.68
N PRO A 408 21.97 19.15 2.81
CA PRO A 408 21.34 19.31 4.11
C PRO A 408 20.93 17.95 4.68
N HIS A 409 20.86 17.86 6.01
CA HIS A 409 20.22 16.72 6.69
C HIS A 409 18.73 16.66 6.34
N VAL A 410 18.17 15.45 6.18
CA VAL A 410 16.77 15.23 5.83
C VAL A 410 16.09 14.41 6.93
N LEU A 411 15.04 14.97 7.51
CA LEU A 411 14.18 14.33 8.50
C LEU A 411 12.75 14.26 7.96
N VAL A 412 12.25 13.06 7.78
CA VAL A 412 10.92 12.79 7.29
C VAL A 412 10.04 12.30 8.42
N MET A 413 8.82 12.80 8.53
CA MET A 413 7.85 12.32 9.51
C MET A 413 6.64 11.70 8.83
N SER A 414 6.15 10.60 9.40
CA SER A 414 4.90 9.96 8.95
C SER A 414 4.01 9.62 10.14
N ALA A 415 2.73 10.00 10.03
CA ALA A 415 1.71 9.59 10.98
C ALA A 415 0.97 8.32 10.56
N THR A 416 1.27 7.77 9.37
CA THR A 416 0.80 6.44 8.99
C THR A 416 1.75 5.40 9.59
N PRO A 417 1.28 4.57 10.52
CA PRO A 417 2.07 3.44 10.96
C PRO A 417 2.12 2.42 9.81
N ILE A 418 3.29 2.27 9.23
CA ILE A 418 3.59 1.30 8.18
C ILE A 418 4.39 0.18 8.83
N PRO A 419 4.06 -1.10 8.63
CA PRO A 419 4.90 -2.18 9.12
C PRO A 419 6.36 -1.97 8.72
N ARG A 420 7.29 -2.22 9.64
CA ARG A 420 8.72 -1.91 9.47
C ARG A 420 9.31 -2.51 8.19
N THR A 421 8.90 -3.71 7.85
CA THR A 421 9.31 -4.41 6.62
C THR A 421 8.88 -3.66 5.36
N LEU A 422 7.65 -3.15 5.33
CA LEU A 422 7.16 -2.36 4.21
C LEU A 422 7.80 -0.97 4.16
N ALA A 423 8.03 -0.34 5.30
CA ALA A 423 8.71 0.94 5.37
C ALA A 423 10.15 0.85 4.79
N MET A 424 10.86 -0.26 5.03
CA MET A 424 12.18 -0.53 4.43
C MET A 424 12.13 -0.67 2.90
N ILE A 425 10.98 -1.06 2.34
CA ILE A 425 10.81 -1.18 0.89
C ILE A 425 10.44 0.16 0.27
N VAL A 426 9.46 0.84 0.86
CA VAL A 426 8.91 2.09 0.32
C VAL A 426 9.87 3.27 0.51
N TYR A 427 10.66 3.23 1.57
CA TYR A 427 11.60 4.30 1.97
C TYR A 427 13.01 3.76 2.18
N GLY A 428 13.45 2.88 1.29
CA GLY A 428 14.73 2.19 1.42
C GLY A 428 15.97 3.11 1.42
N ASP A 429 15.80 4.34 0.97
CA ASP A 429 16.79 5.42 1.04
C ASP A 429 16.90 6.08 2.43
N LEU A 430 15.93 5.81 3.33
CA LEU A 430 15.87 6.43 4.67
C LEU A 430 16.22 5.44 5.78
N ASP A 431 16.86 5.93 6.83
CA ASP A 431 16.96 5.23 8.11
C ASP A 431 15.64 5.33 8.87
N ILE A 432 15.14 4.22 9.42
CA ILE A 432 13.82 4.17 10.02
C ILE A 432 13.90 4.17 11.54
N SER A 433 13.29 5.20 12.15
CA SER A 433 13.05 5.30 13.60
C SER A 433 11.56 5.18 13.90
N VAL A 434 11.20 4.38 14.89
CA VAL A 434 9.80 4.15 15.27
C VAL A 434 9.52 4.71 16.66
N VAL A 435 8.52 5.59 16.76
CA VAL A 435 7.95 6.06 18.03
C VAL A 435 6.75 5.18 18.35
N ASP A 436 6.99 4.10 19.06
CA ASP A 436 6.06 3.04 19.40
C ASP A 436 5.37 3.21 20.77
N GLU A 437 5.60 4.33 21.42
CA GLU A 437 4.99 4.69 22.70
C GLU A 437 4.10 5.92 22.56
N MET A 438 2.97 5.92 23.27
CA MET A 438 2.09 7.08 23.39
C MET A 438 2.41 7.86 24.67
N PRO A 439 2.24 9.20 24.67
CA PRO A 439 2.40 10.01 25.89
C PRO A 439 1.45 9.55 26.99
N ALA A 440 1.95 9.47 28.23
CA ALA A 440 1.26 8.88 29.39
C ALA A 440 -0.09 9.52 29.75
N ASN A 441 -0.31 10.78 29.40
CA ASN A 441 -1.51 11.55 29.77
C ASN A 441 -2.68 11.41 28.75
N ARG A 442 -2.55 10.54 27.74
CA ARG A 442 -3.57 10.37 26.71
C ARG A 442 -4.56 9.25 27.09
N LEU A 443 -5.84 9.61 27.17
CA LEU A 443 -6.89 8.63 27.40
C LEU A 443 -7.16 7.80 26.12
N PRO A 444 -7.34 6.46 26.24
CA PRO A 444 -7.72 5.63 25.10
C PRO A 444 -9.06 6.09 24.52
N ILE A 445 -9.15 6.17 23.18
CA ILE A 445 -10.41 6.51 22.52
C ILE A 445 -11.35 5.32 22.62
N LYS A 446 -12.59 5.55 23.03
CA LYS A 446 -13.64 4.52 23.06
C LYS A 446 -14.27 4.41 21.67
N ASN A 447 -14.19 3.22 21.11
CA ASN A 447 -14.68 2.94 19.76
C ASN A 447 -15.97 2.12 19.80
N CYS A 448 -16.86 2.33 18.83
CA CYS A 448 -17.96 1.42 18.57
C CYS A 448 -18.23 1.31 17.07
N VAL A 449 -18.46 0.09 16.60
CA VAL A 449 -18.93 -0.21 15.25
C VAL A 449 -20.39 -0.58 15.33
N VAL A 450 -21.26 0.19 14.68
CA VAL A 450 -22.71 0.10 14.79
C VAL A 450 -23.36 0.13 13.41
N ASP A 451 -24.59 -0.35 13.32
CA ASP A 451 -25.41 -0.25 12.13
C ASP A 451 -26.28 1.02 12.13
N GLU A 452 -26.98 1.28 11.03
CA GLU A 452 -27.80 2.47 10.87
C GLU A 452 -28.94 2.59 11.88
N SER A 453 -29.39 1.49 12.52
CA SER A 453 -30.43 1.52 13.53
C SER A 453 -29.99 2.25 14.80
N TYR A 454 -28.69 2.34 15.03
CA TYR A 454 -28.11 3.06 16.17
C TYR A 454 -28.08 4.58 15.99
N ARG A 455 -28.34 5.11 14.81
CA ARG A 455 -28.24 6.55 14.45
C ARG A 455 -28.97 7.48 15.41
N PRO A 456 -30.22 7.21 15.87
CA PRO A 456 -30.89 8.07 16.86
C PRO A 456 -30.15 8.16 18.19
N ASN A 457 -29.50 7.07 18.60
CA ASN A 457 -28.71 7.04 19.83
C ASN A 457 -27.41 7.84 19.67
N ALA A 458 -26.75 7.72 18.51
CA ALA A 458 -25.56 8.50 18.17
C ALA A 458 -25.85 10.00 18.20
N TYR A 459 -26.96 10.44 17.61
CA TYR A 459 -27.36 11.86 17.60
C TYR A 459 -27.63 12.39 19.01
N ARG A 460 -28.39 11.66 19.85
CA ARG A 460 -28.62 12.04 21.26
C ARG A 460 -27.32 12.13 22.05
N PHE A 461 -26.37 11.23 21.78
CA PHE A 461 -25.05 11.27 22.40
C PHE A 461 -24.27 12.52 21.96
N MET A 462 -24.28 12.84 20.66
CA MET A 462 -23.62 14.02 20.13
C MET A 462 -24.23 15.31 20.67
N GLU A 463 -25.57 15.42 20.80
CA GLU A 463 -26.25 16.56 21.44
C GLU A 463 -25.76 16.75 22.87
N LYS A 464 -25.64 15.68 23.64
CA LYS A 464 -25.14 15.75 25.01
C LYS A 464 -23.70 16.26 25.07
N GLU A 465 -22.83 15.77 24.20
CA GLU A 465 -21.41 16.21 24.15
C GLU A 465 -21.30 17.67 23.68
N ALA A 466 -22.07 18.06 22.66
CA ALA A 466 -22.11 19.44 22.18
C ALA A 466 -22.67 20.41 23.25
N ALA A 467 -23.70 20.00 24.00
CA ALA A 467 -24.24 20.77 25.13
C ALA A 467 -23.24 20.90 26.30
N ALA A 468 -22.34 19.93 26.46
CA ALA A 468 -21.23 20.00 27.40
C ALA A 468 -20.08 20.91 26.92
N GLY A 469 -20.19 21.53 25.74
CA GLY A 469 -19.22 22.43 25.16
C GLY A 469 -18.16 21.75 24.32
N HIS A 470 -18.28 20.44 24.06
CA HIS A 470 -17.36 19.70 23.21
C HIS A 470 -17.67 19.86 21.72
N GLN A 471 -16.67 19.64 20.88
CA GLN A 471 -16.80 19.69 19.42
C GLN A 471 -16.85 18.30 18.80
N ILE A 472 -17.49 18.21 17.64
CA ILE A 472 -17.84 16.95 16.99
C ILE A 472 -17.44 17.00 15.53
N TYR A 473 -16.81 15.94 15.06
CA TYR A 473 -16.61 15.65 13.63
C TYR A 473 -17.60 14.61 13.14
N ILE A 474 -18.19 14.85 11.98
CA ILE A 474 -18.95 13.85 11.21
C ILE A 474 -18.33 13.73 9.84
N ILE A 475 -17.91 12.52 9.49
CA ILE A 475 -17.24 12.23 8.21
C ILE A 475 -18.18 11.43 7.31
N CYS A 476 -18.42 11.94 6.12
CA CYS A 476 -19.16 11.25 5.06
C CYS A 476 -18.19 10.75 3.98
N PRO A 477 -18.39 9.55 3.40
CA PRO A 477 -17.54 9.06 2.33
C PRO A 477 -17.72 9.86 1.05
N MET A 478 -16.69 9.92 0.22
CA MET A 478 -16.79 10.39 -1.16
C MET A 478 -17.56 9.37 -2.00
N VAL A 479 -18.37 9.85 -2.95
CA VAL A 479 -19.10 9.00 -3.90
C VAL A 479 -18.37 9.04 -5.24
N GLU A 480 -17.88 7.89 -5.70
CA GLU A 480 -17.02 7.79 -6.90
C GLU A 480 -17.72 8.11 -8.24
N GLU A 481 -19.09 8.13 -8.28
CA GLU A 481 -19.81 8.18 -9.55
C GLU A 481 -20.07 9.57 -10.13
N SER A 482 -20.07 10.62 -9.34
CA SER A 482 -20.05 12.03 -9.83
C SER A 482 -19.77 13.00 -8.67
N ASP A 483 -18.96 14.00 -8.97
CA ASP A 483 -18.66 15.11 -8.06
C ASP A 483 -19.90 15.89 -7.60
N GLU A 484 -21.00 15.85 -8.36
CA GLU A 484 -22.27 16.53 -8.03
C GLU A 484 -23.05 15.79 -6.94
N LEU A 485 -23.12 14.44 -7.02
CA LEU A 485 -23.75 13.60 -6.01
C LEU A 485 -23.05 13.65 -4.66
N GLU A 486 -21.74 13.84 -4.62
CA GLU A 486 -20.97 14.01 -3.39
C GLU A 486 -21.36 15.29 -2.66
N LEU A 487 -21.50 16.37 -3.40
CA LEU A 487 -21.89 17.68 -2.85
C LEU A 487 -23.29 17.66 -2.27
N GLU A 488 -24.25 17.07 -2.99
CA GLU A 488 -25.63 16.92 -2.55
C GLU A 488 -25.69 16.10 -1.26
N ASN A 489 -24.97 14.96 -1.17
CA ASN A 489 -24.99 14.10 0.01
C ASN A 489 -24.49 14.78 1.29
N VAL A 490 -23.40 15.54 1.24
CA VAL A 490 -22.84 16.20 2.44
C VAL A 490 -23.64 17.43 2.81
N THR A 491 -24.11 18.19 1.83
CA THR A 491 -24.93 19.39 2.05
C THR A 491 -26.29 19.02 2.60
N ASP A 492 -26.98 18.03 1.98
CA ASP A 492 -28.28 17.54 2.44
C ASP A 492 -28.20 16.91 3.83
N TYR A 493 -27.11 16.19 4.11
CA TYR A 493 -26.86 15.65 5.43
C TYR A 493 -26.71 16.77 6.47
N THR A 494 -25.97 17.82 6.12
CA THR A 494 -25.75 18.97 6.99
C THR A 494 -27.06 19.72 7.26
N GLU A 495 -27.90 19.95 6.24
CA GLU A 495 -29.18 20.61 6.39
C GLU A 495 -30.16 19.77 7.24
N ARG A 496 -30.20 18.46 7.03
CA ARG A 496 -30.97 17.55 7.91
C ARG A 496 -30.52 17.63 9.36
N LEU A 497 -29.19 17.67 9.58
CA LEU A 497 -28.66 17.74 10.92
C LEU A 497 -28.96 19.07 11.59
N LYS A 498 -28.94 20.23 10.87
CA LYS A 498 -29.36 21.54 11.39
C LYS A 498 -30.82 21.52 11.83
N ASN A 499 -31.70 20.85 11.09
CA ASN A 499 -33.09 20.70 11.44
C ASN A 499 -33.32 19.82 12.68
N LEU A 500 -32.47 18.79 12.87
CA LEU A 500 -32.52 17.88 14.02
C LEU A 500 -31.92 18.51 15.29
N MET A 501 -30.89 19.35 15.12
CA MET A 501 -30.11 19.94 16.21
C MET A 501 -30.05 21.49 16.08
N PRO A 502 -31.18 22.20 16.11
CA PRO A 502 -31.24 23.64 15.80
C PRO A 502 -30.53 24.55 16.82
N GLY A 503 -30.15 23.99 17.97
CA GLY A 503 -29.43 24.73 19.03
C GLY A 503 -27.91 24.81 18.87
N PHE A 504 -27.35 24.17 17.82
CA PHE A 504 -25.89 24.07 17.65
C PHE A 504 -25.41 24.69 16.34
N SER A 505 -24.19 25.25 16.39
CA SER A 505 -23.51 25.75 15.19
C SER A 505 -22.93 24.61 14.37
N ILE A 506 -23.52 24.36 13.18
CA ILE A 506 -23.15 23.25 12.30
C ILE A 506 -22.66 23.82 10.97
N ALA A 507 -21.44 23.41 10.56
CA ALA A 507 -20.87 23.78 9.27
C ALA A 507 -20.56 22.54 8.40
N CYS A 508 -20.54 22.77 7.09
CA CYS A 508 -20.16 21.79 6.08
C CYS A 508 -18.76 22.10 5.52
N LEU A 509 -17.96 21.07 5.26
CA LEU A 509 -16.64 21.19 4.61
C LEU A 509 -16.47 20.10 3.55
N HIS A 510 -16.21 20.49 2.29
CA HIS A 510 -16.05 19.53 1.20
C HIS A 510 -14.99 19.97 0.18
N GLY A 511 -14.56 19.01 -0.67
CA GLY A 511 -13.46 19.18 -1.62
C GLY A 511 -13.58 20.38 -2.57
N LYS A 512 -14.79 20.71 -3.03
CA LYS A 512 -15.05 21.76 -4.02
C LYS A 512 -15.04 23.20 -3.49
N MET A 513 -15.02 23.39 -2.17
CA MET A 513 -14.92 24.74 -1.60
C MET A 513 -13.60 25.40 -1.97
N LYS A 514 -13.60 26.71 -2.14
CA LYS A 514 -12.39 27.49 -2.36
C LYS A 514 -11.45 27.36 -1.15
N PRO A 515 -10.13 27.36 -1.37
CA PRO A 515 -9.17 27.24 -0.27
C PRO A 515 -9.38 28.24 0.88
N LYS A 516 -9.78 29.47 0.53
CA LYS A 516 -10.06 30.52 1.52
C LYS A 516 -11.26 30.16 2.42
N GLU A 517 -12.36 29.71 1.83
CA GLU A 517 -13.56 29.29 2.58
C GLU A 517 -13.26 28.08 3.49
N LYS A 518 -12.48 27.11 2.97
CA LYS A 518 -12.05 25.97 3.79
C LYS A 518 -11.25 26.41 5.01
N ASN A 519 -10.33 27.35 4.82
CA ASN A 519 -9.51 27.85 5.91
C ASN A 519 -10.34 28.61 6.94
N GLU A 520 -11.28 29.46 6.51
CA GLU A 520 -12.19 30.21 7.39
C GLU A 520 -13.05 29.26 8.25
N ILE A 521 -13.65 28.23 7.66
CA ILE A 521 -14.44 27.23 8.39
C ILE A 521 -13.56 26.46 9.39
N MET A 522 -12.36 26.07 9.00
CA MET A 522 -11.47 25.34 9.87
C MET A 522 -10.91 26.18 11.01
N GLU A 523 -10.61 27.45 10.77
CA GLU A 523 -10.22 28.40 11.80
C GLU A 523 -11.38 28.63 12.79
N ALA A 524 -12.60 28.86 12.31
CA ALA A 524 -13.80 29.01 13.14
C ALA A 524 -14.09 27.74 13.96
N PHE A 525 -13.87 26.56 13.40
CA PHE A 525 -14.00 25.31 14.15
C PHE A 525 -12.89 25.16 15.21
N ALA A 526 -11.66 25.51 14.89
CA ALA A 526 -10.53 25.46 15.85
C ALA A 526 -10.72 26.43 17.03
N GLU A 527 -11.37 27.58 16.78
CA GLU A 527 -11.70 28.59 17.79
C GLU A 527 -12.99 28.25 18.60
N GLY A 528 -13.67 27.15 18.26
CA GLY A 528 -14.90 26.72 18.97
C GLY A 528 -16.18 27.46 18.56
N GLN A 529 -16.14 28.30 17.52
CA GLN A 529 -17.32 29.00 16.99
C GLN A 529 -18.28 28.03 16.28
N ILE A 530 -17.77 26.93 15.74
CA ILE A 530 -18.51 25.82 15.15
C ILE A 530 -18.42 24.64 16.10
N GLN A 531 -19.54 24.04 16.47
CA GLN A 531 -19.63 22.91 17.39
C GLN A 531 -19.62 21.57 16.65
N ILE A 532 -20.26 21.50 15.49
CA ILE A 532 -20.34 20.26 14.69
C ILE A 532 -19.84 20.56 13.28
N LEU A 533 -18.82 19.84 12.86
CA LEU A 533 -18.26 19.93 11.51
C LEU A 533 -18.56 18.66 10.73
N VAL A 534 -19.41 18.79 9.70
CA VAL A 534 -19.72 17.73 8.75
C VAL A 534 -18.76 17.84 7.57
N SER A 535 -18.03 16.79 7.24
CA SER A 535 -17.04 16.88 6.17
C SER A 535 -16.92 15.59 5.36
N THR A 536 -16.42 15.73 4.14
CA THR A 536 -15.81 14.59 3.42
C THR A 536 -14.40 14.32 3.96
N THR A 537 -13.64 13.42 3.34
CA THR A 537 -12.28 13.03 3.74
C THR A 537 -11.24 14.16 3.82
N VAL A 538 -11.62 15.39 3.48
CA VAL A 538 -10.75 16.59 3.51
C VAL A 538 -10.13 16.88 4.89
N ILE A 539 -10.74 16.37 5.99
CA ILE A 539 -10.24 16.55 7.37
C ILE A 539 -8.99 15.69 7.68
N GLU A 540 -8.54 14.83 6.77
CA GLU A 540 -7.30 14.05 7.00
C GLU A 540 -6.08 14.91 7.31
N VAL A 541 -6.14 16.23 7.10
CA VAL A 541 -5.05 17.15 7.27
C VAL A 541 -5.08 17.91 8.59
N GLY A 542 -4.29 17.46 9.49
CA GLY A 542 -3.41 18.07 10.48
C GLY A 542 -3.94 19.06 11.52
N ILE A 543 -5.18 19.56 11.50
CA ILE A 543 -5.62 20.56 12.46
C ILE A 543 -5.81 19.95 13.85
N ASN A 544 -5.14 20.55 14.84
CA ASN A 544 -5.28 20.14 16.23
C ASN A 544 -6.43 20.91 16.88
N VAL A 545 -7.51 20.18 17.20
CA VAL A 545 -8.67 20.72 17.94
C VAL A 545 -8.81 19.90 19.23
N PRO A 546 -8.18 20.32 20.33
CA PRO A 546 -8.17 19.56 21.59
C PRO A 546 -9.56 19.34 22.19
N ASN A 547 -10.51 20.23 21.89
CA ASN A 547 -11.90 20.18 22.38
C ASN A 547 -12.80 19.24 21.56
N ALA A 548 -12.33 18.69 20.45
CA ALA A 548 -13.09 17.71 19.66
C ALA A 548 -13.02 16.33 20.33
N THR A 549 -14.14 15.88 20.90
CA THR A 549 -14.24 14.62 21.66
C THR A 549 -14.98 13.53 20.92
N VAL A 550 -15.79 13.85 19.91
CA VAL A 550 -16.56 12.85 19.15
C VAL A 550 -16.19 12.87 17.68
N MET A 551 -15.93 11.70 17.15
CA MET A 551 -15.80 11.44 15.73
C MET A 551 -16.87 10.43 15.31
N MET A 552 -17.72 10.78 14.37
CA MET A 552 -18.66 9.86 13.75
C MET A 552 -18.29 9.70 12.27
N VAL A 553 -18.20 8.46 11.81
CA VAL A 553 -17.90 8.15 10.41
C VAL A 553 -19.08 7.39 9.80
N GLU A 554 -19.71 7.98 8.83
CA GLU A 554 -20.82 7.39 8.05
C GLU A 554 -20.27 6.43 6.99
N ASN A 555 -20.98 5.34 6.76
CA ASN A 555 -20.60 4.31 5.79
C ASN A 555 -19.13 3.89 5.95
N ALA A 556 -18.72 3.58 7.18
CA ALA A 556 -17.34 3.27 7.52
C ALA A 556 -16.74 2.11 6.70
N GLU A 557 -17.58 1.24 6.13
CA GLU A 557 -17.15 0.17 5.23
C GLU A 557 -16.52 0.66 3.92
N ARG A 558 -16.73 1.90 3.53
CA ARG A 558 -16.14 2.49 2.33
C ARG A 558 -14.71 3.00 2.53
N PHE A 559 -14.27 3.08 3.77
CA PHE A 559 -12.94 3.57 4.15
C PHE A 559 -11.97 2.42 4.40
N GLY A 560 -10.67 2.67 4.20
CA GLY A 560 -9.59 1.81 4.67
C GLY A 560 -9.45 1.81 6.20
N LEU A 561 -9.01 0.71 6.81
CA LEU A 561 -8.78 0.68 8.26
C LEU A 561 -7.71 1.69 8.68
N ALA A 562 -6.63 1.82 7.90
CA ALA A 562 -5.60 2.83 8.14
C ALA A 562 -6.17 4.26 8.06
N GLN A 563 -7.06 4.54 7.12
CA GLN A 563 -7.73 5.82 6.97
C GLN A 563 -8.68 6.09 8.14
N LEU A 564 -9.49 5.10 8.54
CA LEU A 564 -10.35 5.19 9.73
C LEU A 564 -9.54 5.44 11.01
N HIS A 565 -8.37 4.82 11.12
CA HIS A 565 -7.45 5.05 12.22
C HIS A 565 -6.92 6.50 12.23
N GLN A 566 -6.53 7.05 11.09
CA GLN A 566 -6.11 8.45 10.98
C GLN A 566 -7.22 9.43 11.35
N LEU A 567 -8.45 9.19 10.88
CA LEU A 567 -9.63 9.97 11.26
C LEU A 567 -9.86 9.89 12.76
N ARG A 568 -9.85 8.70 13.35
CA ARG A 568 -9.95 8.51 14.80
C ARG A 568 -8.92 9.33 15.57
N GLY A 569 -7.69 9.41 15.07
CA GLY A 569 -6.60 10.20 15.66
C GLY A 569 -6.84 11.72 15.68
N ARG A 570 -7.91 12.22 15.03
CA ARG A 570 -8.29 13.64 15.09
C ARG A 570 -9.00 14.03 16.39
N VAL A 571 -9.54 13.07 17.12
CA VAL A 571 -10.07 13.24 18.47
C VAL A 571 -9.12 12.65 19.51
N GLY A 572 -9.37 12.89 20.80
CA GLY A 572 -8.53 12.39 21.89
C GLY A 572 -7.20 13.14 22.06
N ARG A 573 -7.19 14.44 21.71
CA ARG A 573 -6.03 15.32 21.87
C ARG A 573 -6.10 16.23 23.09
N GLY A 574 -7.26 16.25 23.74
CA GLY A 574 -7.50 16.97 24.99
C GLY A 574 -7.45 16.04 26.21
N LYS A 575 -7.88 16.59 27.36
CA LYS A 575 -7.98 15.88 28.65
C LYS A 575 -9.29 15.10 28.80
N ALA A 576 -10.31 15.41 27.98
CA ALA A 576 -11.61 14.79 28.02
C ALA A 576 -11.61 13.41 27.33
N GLN A 577 -12.46 12.50 27.81
CA GLN A 577 -12.67 11.20 27.16
C GLN A 577 -13.21 11.41 25.75
N SER A 578 -12.63 10.75 24.76
CA SER A 578 -13.05 10.86 23.37
C SER A 578 -13.63 9.54 22.84
N TYR A 579 -14.50 9.68 21.85
CA TYR A 579 -15.33 8.61 21.31
C TYR A 579 -15.26 8.59 19.78
N CYS A 580 -15.24 7.39 19.20
CA CYS A 580 -15.33 7.23 17.76
C CYS A 580 -16.43 6.24 17.39
N ILE A 581 -17.40 6.68 16.58
CA ILE A 581 -18.58 5.93 16.16
C ILE A 581 -18.40 5.60 14.67
N PHE A 582 -18.22 4.33 14.35
CA PHE A 582 -18.16 3.85 12.97
C PHE A 582 -19.52 3.28 12.56
N MET A 583 -20.27 4.04 11.75
CA MET A 583 -21.56 3.64 11.22
C MET A 583 -21.38 2.79 9.96
N SER A 584 -21.98 1.61 9.90
CA SER A 584 -21.92 0.74 8.72
C SER A 584 -23.29 0.46 8.14
N GLY A 585 -23.46 0.70 6.84
CA GLY A 585 -24.65 0.33 6.07
C GLY A 585 -24.61 -1.13 5.56
N SER A 586 -23.45 -1.79 5.63
CA SER A 586 -23.27 -3.15 5.13
C SER A 586 -23.64 -4.21 6.17
N LYS A 587 -24.45 -5.20 5.76
CA LYS A 587 -24.81 -6.38 6.57
C LYS A 587 -23.83 -7.57 6.37
N GLY A 588 -22.79 -7.42 5.54
CA GLY A 588 -21.82 -8.47 5.23
C GLY A 588 -20.98 -8.89 6.44
N LYS A 589 -20.85 -10.19 6.67
CA LYS A 589 -20.05 -10.74 7.79
C LYS A 589 -18.58 -10.35 7.70
N GLU A 590 -18.01 -10.31 6.50
CA GLU A 590 -16.61 -9.90 6.28
C GLU A 590 -16.38 -8.43 6.58
N THR A 591 -17.28 -7.55 6.15
CA THR A 591 -17.24 -6.12 6.46
C THR A 591 -17.27 -5.87 7.96
N LYS A 592 -18.18 -6.54 8.66
CA LYS A 592 -18.27 -6.46 10.13
C LYS A 592 -16.98 -6.92 10.80
N LYS A 593 -16.45 -8.07 10.38
CA LYS A 593 -15.18 -8.63 10.90
C LYS A 593 -14.01 -7.66 10.66
N ARG A 594 -13.97 -7.01 9.50
CA ARG A 594 -12.96 -5.99 9.16
C ARG A 594 -13.05 -4.78 10.10
N LEU A 595 -14.22 -4.19 10.25
CA LEU A 595 -14.40 -3.01 11.10
C LEU A 595 -14.18 -3.31 12.59
N GLU A 596 -14.46 -4.52 13.05
CA GLU A 596 -14.21 -4.95 14.44
C GLU A 596 -12.72 -4.87 14.85
N VAL A 597 -11.79 -4.84 13.90
CA VAL A 597 -10.37 -4.61 14.19
C VAL A 597 -10.17 -3.28 14.93
N LEU A 598 -10.96 -2.26 14.60
CA LEU A 598 -10.91 -0.93 15.25
C LEU A 598 -11.40 -0.96 16.71
N ASN A 599 -12.29 -1.89 17.07
CA ASN A 599 -12.72 -2.09 18.45
C ASN A 599 -11.68 -2.83 19.28
N LYS A 600 -10.87 -3.69 18.64
CA LYS A 600 -9.89 -4.54 19.33
C LYS A 600 -8.65 -3.78 19.77
N SER A 601 -8.24 -2.75 19.02
CA SER A 601 -6.99 -2.04 19.26
C SER A 601 -7.06 -0.56 18.90
N ASN A 602 -6.34 0.23 19.70
CA ASN A 602 -6.02 1.62 19.38
C ASN A 602 -4.61 1.76 18.78
N ASP A 603 -3.87 0.67 18.67
CA ASP A 603 -2.52 0.65 18.08
C ASP A 603 -2.60 0.73 16.56
N GLY A 604 -2.04 1.80 15.99
CA GLY A 604 -2.03 2.04 14.55
C GLY A 604 -1.20 1.03 13.77
N PHE A 605 -0.11 0.50 14.33
CA PHE A 605 0.71 -0.54 13.68
C PHE A 605 -0.05 -1.86 13.56
N PHE A 606 -0.76 -2.24 14.62
CA PHE A 606 -1.65 -3.40 14.58
C PHE A 606 -2.74 -3.24 13.54
N ILE A 607 -3.44 -2.09 13.53
CA ILE A 607 -4.54 -1.83 12.59
C ILE A 607 -4.02 -1.80 11.15
N ALA A 608 -2.88 -1.17 10.89
CA ALA A 608 -2.27 -1.16 9.57
C ALA A 608 -1.88 -2.57 9.10
N SER A 609 -1.34 -3.41 9.99
CA SER A 609 -1.01 -4.79 9.64
C SER A 609 -2.24 -5.63 9.33
N GLU A 610 -3.35 -5.44 10.04
CA GLU A 610 -4.62 -6.12 9.76
C GLU A 610 -5.29 -5.60 8.48
N ASP A 611 -5.26 -4.28 8.21
CA ASP A 611 -5.75 -3.70 6.96
C ASP A 611 -5.02 -4.30 5.75
N LEU A 612 -3.70 -4.45 5.87
CA LEU A 612 -2.84 -5.05 4.86
C LEU A 612 -3.19 -6.52 4.59
N LYS A 613 -3.42 -7.32 5.63
CA LYS A 613 -3.83 -8.72 5.49
C LYS A 613 -5.18 -8.88 4.78
N LEU A 614 -6.09 -7.92 4.98
CA LEU A 614 -7.46 -7.99 4.45
C LEU A 614 -7.61 -7.46 3.03
N ARG A 615 -6.81 -6.46 2.62
CA ARG A 615 -6.94 -5.80 1.31
C ARG A 615 -5.97 -6.33 0.25
N GLY A 616 -4.84 -6.88 0.67
CA GLY A 616 -3.72 -7.13 -0.23
C GLY A 616 -2.98 -5.82 -0.62
N PRO A 617 -1.85 -5.93 -1.35
CA PRO A 617 -0.90 -4.83 -1.55
C PRO A 617 -1.34 -3.72 -2.51
N GLY A 618 -2.39 -3.93 -3.30
CA GLY A 618 -2.69 -3.09 -4.46
C GLY A 618 -3.26 -1.70 -4.18
N ASP A 619 -3.94 -1.50 -3.04
CA ASP A 619 -4.82 -0.33 -2.86
C ASP A 619 -4.32 0.72 -1.86
N LEU A 620 -3.28 0.43 -1.07
CA LEU A 620 -2.94 1.25 0.10
C LEU A 620 -2.11 2.50 -0.18
N PHE A 621 -1.31 2.52 -1.25
CA PHE A 621 -0.33 3.60 -1.46
C PHE A 621 -0.36 4.23 -2.85
N GLY A 622 -1.35 3.93 -3.69
CA GLY A 622 -1.27 4.34 -5.08
C GLY A 622 -0.04 3.75 -5.80
N ILE A 623 0.57 2.70 -5.25
CA ILE A 623 1.76 2.02 -5.78
C ILE A 623 1.51 1.55 -7.22
N ARG A 624 0.27 1.17 -7.53
CA ARG A 624 -0.15 0.90 -8.92
C ARG A 624 -0.11 2.14 -9.83
N GLN A 625 -0.27 3.35 -9.27
CA GLN A 625 -0.19 4.59 -10.06
C GLN A 625 1.25 5.09 -10.23
N SER A 626 2.16 4.71 -9.33
CA SER A 626 3.57 5.12 -9.38
C SER A 626 4.50 4.15 -10.10
N GLY A 627 4.03 2.94 -10.48
CA GLY A 627 4.85 1.96 -11.22
C GLY A 627 5.98 1.31 -10.41
N ILE A 628 6.02 1.50 -9.10
CA ILE A 628 7.22 1.37 -8.27
C ILE A 628 7.57 -0.08 -7.90
N LEU A 629 6.63 -1.02 -7.84
CA LEU A 629 6.90 -2.39 -7.36
C LEU A 629 6.00 -3.43 -8.03
N GLU A 630 6.40 -3.92 -9.19
CA GLU A 630 5.80 -5.13 -9.77
C GLU A 630 6.69 -6.36 -9.51
N PHE A 631 6.51 -7.01 -8.35
CA PHE A 631 6.97 -8.37 -8.15
C PHE A 631 6.09 -9.33 -8.97
N LYS A 632 6.71 -10.31 -9.63
CA LYS A 632 5.97 -11.28 -10.45
C LYS A 632 5.22 -12.30 -9.60
N MET A 633 5.79 -12.68 -8.45
CA MET A 633 5.29 -13.72 -7.56
C MET A 633 5.20 -13.26 -6.11
N GLY A 634 6.10 -12.38 -5.67
CA GLY A 634 6.18 -11.91 -4.30
C GLY A 634 5.03 -10.97 -3.94
N ASP A 635 4.44 -11.24 -2.79
CA ASP A 635 3.51 -10.33 -2.12
C ASP A 635 4.15 -9.89 -0.80
N VAL A 636 4.48 -8.61 -0.71
CA VAL A 636 5.21 -8.04 0.44
C VAL A 636 4.54 -8.36 1.79
N PHE A 637 3.26 -8.61 1.80
CA PHE A 637 2.46 -8.81 3.00
C PHE A 637 2.26 -10.28 3.33
N GLN A 638 1.87 -11.07 2.33
CA GLN A 638 1.69 -12.51 2.50
C GLN A 638 3.05 -13.19 2.71
N ASP A 639 4.09 -12.67 2.09
CA ASP A 639 5.44 -13.20 2.13
C ASP A 639 6.38 -12.39 3.04
N ALA A 640 5.84 -11.66 4.04
CA ALA A 640 6.63 -10.81 4.95
C ALA A 640 7.81 -11.53 5.61
N LYS A 641 7.64 -12.80 5.97
CA LYS A 641 8.72 -13.64 6.53
C LYS A 641 9.85 -13.88 5.52
N VAL A 642 9.49 -14.11 4.26
CA VAL A 642 10.49 -14.33 3.18
C VAL A 642 11.25 -13.04 2.92
N LEU A 643 10.55 -11.89 2.97
CA LEU A 643 11.15 -10.58 2.84
C LEU A 643 12.15 -10.28 3.96
N GLU A 644 11.81 -10.63 5.21
CA GLU A 644 12.72 -10.50 6.35
C GLU A 644 13.98 -11.35 6.15
N GLN A 645 13.81 -12.60 5.73
CA GLN A 645 14.93 -13.49 5.39
C GLN A 645 15.80 -12.94 4.26
N ALA A 646 15.19 -12.43 3.19
CA ALA A 646 15.91 -11.82 2.08
C ALA A 646 16.66 -10.55 2.51
N SER A 647 16.08 -9.73 3.38
CA SER A 647 16.70 -8.53 3.94
C SER A 647 17.90 -8.88 4.84
N GLU A 648 17.78 -9.93 5.66
CA GLU A 648 18.87 -10.44 6.49
C GLU A 648 20.01 -10.97 5.61
N ALA A 649 19.69 -11.78 4.60
CA ALA A 649 20.67 -12.30 3.64
C ALA A 649 21.40 -11.16 2.90
N ALA A 650 20.68 -10.15 2.42
CA ALA A 650 21.28 -8.96 1.80
C ALA A 650 22.24 -8.24 2.76
N GLY A 651 21.87 -8.15 4.06
CA GLY A 651 22.73 -7.55 5.08
C GLY A 651 24.02 -8.34 5.33
N LYS A 652 23.96 -9.67 5.34
CA LYS A 652 25.13 -10.54 5.47
C LYS A 652 26.05 -10.38 4.26
N ILE A 653 25.49 -10.49 3.05
CA ILE A 653 26.24 -10.36 1.79
C ILE A 653 26.98 -9.03 1.71
N LEU A 654 26.29 -7.91 1.92
CA LEU A 654 26.91 -6.59 1.84
C LEU A 654 27.89 -6.30 2.99
N LYS A 655 27.74 -6.94 4.14
CA LYS A 655 28.72 -6.84 5.23
C LYS A 655 30.02 -7.58 4.91
N GLU A 656 29.95 -8.72 4.21
CA GLU A 656 31.09 -9.53 3.81
C GLU A 656 31.79 -8.97 2.56
N ASP A 657 31.01 -8.53 1.59
CA ASP A 657 31.50 -7.99 0.32
C ASP A 657 30.57 -6.88 -0.20
N PRO A 658 30.79 -5.62 0.22
CA PRO A 658 29.96 -4.48 -0.17
C PRO A 658 29.86 -4.31 -1.69
N GLU A 659 30.94 -4.56 -2.43
CA GLU A 659 31.00 -4.36 -3.89
C GLU A 659 30.72 -5.62 -4.71
N LEU A 660 30.47 -6.75 -4.04
CA LEU A 660 30.26 -8.06 -4.68
C LEU A 660 31.41 -8.41 -5.64
N GLU A 661 32.67 -8.28 -5.18
CA GLU A 661 33.87 -8.51 -5.98
C GLU A 661 34.44 -9.92 -5.80
N GLN A 662 34.05 -10.61 -4.73
CA GLN A 662 34.48 -11.99 -4.51
C GLN A 662 33.93 -12.94 -5.58
N PRO A 663 34.64 -13.95 -6.00
CA PRO A 663 34.24 -14.86 -7.08
C PRO A 663 32.86 -15.52 -6.85
N GLU A 664 32.51 -15.79 -5.61
CA GLU A 664 31.23 -16.40 -5.24
C GLU A 664 30.02 -15.47 -5.45
N TYR A 665 30.20 -14.15 -5.46
CA TYR A 665 29.17 -13.14 -5.70
C TYR A 665 29.13 -12.63 -7.14
N GLU A 666 30.03 -13.04 -8.03
CA GLU A 666 30.12 -12.54 -9.40
C GLU A 666 28.80 -12.71 -10.17
N ARG A 667 28.18 -13.88 -10.08
CA ARG A 667 26.88 -14.14 -10.74
C ARG A 667 25.75 -13.36 -10.12
N LEU A 668 25.76 -13.17 -8.81
CA LEU A 668 24.80 -12.32 -8.11
C LEU A 668 24.96 -10.86 -8.54
N LYS A 669 26.18 -10.38 -8.68
CA LYS A 669 26.51 -9.04 -9.21
C LYS A 669 25.97 -8.82 -10.61
N GLU A 670 26.16 -9.78 -11.52
CA GLU A 670 25.62 -9.72 -12.88
C GLU A 670 24.09 -9.74 -12.88
N ARG A 671 23.48 -10.56 -12.04
CA ARG A 671 22.05 -10.65 -11.88
C ARG A 671 21.44 -9.36 -11.36
N LEU A 672 22.07 -8.77 -10.34
CA LEU A 672 21.67 -7.48 -9.76
C LEU A 672 21.81 -6.34 -10.77
N LYS A 673 22.90 -6.27 -11.56
CA LYS A 673 23.05 -5.29 -12.64
C LYS A 673 21.90 -5.41 -13.66
N GLY A 674 21.57 -6.63 -14.08
CA GLY A 674 20.45 -6.87 -14.98
C GLY A 674 19.09 -6.50 -14.39
N TYR A 675 18.89 -6.66 -13.09
CA TYR A 675 17.71 -6.24 -12.36
C TYR A 675 17.62 -4.70 -12.33
N MET A 676 18.67 -4.03 -11.89
CA MET A 676 18.74 -2.56 -11.77
C MET A 676 18.55 -1.86 -13.12
N SER A 677 19.12 -2.38 -14.20
CA SER A 677 18.97 -1.78 -15.54
C SER A 677 17.53 -1.85 -16.09
N ARG A 678 16.76 -2.87 -15.72
CA ARG A 678 15.34 -3.00 -16.10
C ARG A 678 14.42 -2.16 -15.20
N SER A 679 14.83 -1.92 -13.98
CA SER A 679 14.06 -1.23 -12.94
C SER A 679 14.55 0.19 -12.66
N ALA A 680 15.43 0.75 -13.51
CA ALA A 680 16.04 2.06 -13.28
C ALA A 680 15.02 3.19 -13.11
N GLU A 681 13.89 3.13 -13.82
CA GLU A 681 12.78 4.08 -13.67
C GLU A 681 11.95 3.85 -12.39
N SER A 682 11.95 2.63 -11.86
CA SER A 682 11.18 2.24 -10.66
C SER A 682 11.98 2.30 -9.37
N LEU A 683 13.32 2.31 -9.44
CA LEU A 683 14.22 2.38 -8.28
C LEU A 683 14.70 3.80 -7.95
N SER A 684 14.52 4.77 -8.85
CA SER A 684 14.66 6.20 -8.56
C SER A 684 13.43 6.70 -7.80
N LEU A 685 13.36 6.34 -6.52
CA LEU A 685 12.34 6.73 -5.56
C LEU A 685 12.62 8.09 -4.94
#